data_53b52a34e6d9deb5e0eccc111b639ddc
#
_entry.id   53b52a34e6d9deb5e0eccc111b639ddc
#
_cell.length_a   1.000
_cell.length_b   1.000
_cell.length_c   1.000
_cell.angle_alpha   90.00
_cell.angle_beta   90.00
_cell.angle_gamma   90.00
#
_symmetry.space_group_name_H-M   'P 1'
#
loop_
_entity.id
_entity.type
_entity.pdbx_description
1 polymer ?
#
loop_
_entity_poly.entity_id
_entity_poly.type
_entity_poly.pdbx_seq_one_letter_code
_entity_poly.pdbx_strand_id
1 'polypeptide(L)'
;MSSLALLTLALACWSQSESPVLDLVEVRLAGRGELERLHLLASDVDDHGARGETARIFADDLEQVHLRSLGFELDVRVEDLATAYAARAAADWAGGAVGSMGGFRTLAEIEQEMDRLAGDFPGLVSPRWSLGTSHEGREIWAMRVSDNPGVDEPAEPVAWFDALHHAREPMSGESLLQLTNWLCEGYGVDPQATRVLNTRSLLLVPCVNPDGYEYNRQTNPGGGGMWRKNRRINGGGSFGVDLNRNYSFEWGPGWPGSSGDPDSETYRGPAPFSEPECQAVRAGFEARVPATSVSAHTFSDLWLYPWGYDTPDPPDIALYHELGEQATAVNGWIHGPASQVLYIANGVSVDWTYGQHGAISFTPEIGGDADGFWPQPSRISALFEDVRPGYLQTALAAGAWVERVGANLTEVVGDGDEHIEAGETWDLTLTLANGGVAQAAGTVSLASTAPEITVDLSDAPFDLAPGAQGSAGPLRLTVAAAAPSAAYVLEIGLTWEGETSVEPFSLVVGQPRLLAHDDMESDDFGWTVADATNYSFERTIPQQTTSGGQTVQPGSDNPAGSGSRCWVTGAAAGSSAGTNDVDGTTVLTSPRFRASGFDHLELEFARWFANLPGSALDDVLTVEVSDDGGGSWALLESTPNDNQWRTVSFSLEDHTTLTDDLRLRFTVADEPNNDLTEGLLDDLRLWTTSTLPTLGLWGATALGEDQRMFVDGPPGVSYRIQWSFTSGSGQTIPGVDGRLYLTGNIRTLRTGTSAGTGMTELPLRIPPNPALQGLTIHMQVLLDEAGSQA
;
A
#
# COMPACT_ATOMS: atom_id res chain seq x y z
N MET A 1 -47.77 -18.67 64.01
CA MET A 1 -47.72 -18.85 62.53
C MET A 1 -47.82 -17.49 61.85
N SER A 2 -46.81 -16.72 61.82
CA SER A 2 -46.79 -15.42 61.10
C SER A 2 -45.36 -14.86 61.13
N SER A 3 -44.34 -15.59 60.66
CA SER A 3 -43.01 -15.02 60.52
C SER A 3 -42.17 -15.78 59.47
N LEU A 4 -42.76 -16.51 58.55
CA LEU A 4 -42.05 -17.27 57.50
C LEU A 4 -42.43 -16.87 56.05
N ALA A 5 -43.20 -15.81 55.89
CA ALA A 5 -43.69 -15.40 54.55
C ALA A 5 -43.01 -14.11 54.00
N LEU A 6 -42.03 -13.55 54.69
CA LEU A 6 -41.37 -12.33 54.28
C LEU A 6 -39.89 -12.48 53.85
N LEU A 7 -39.39 -13.75 53.79
CA LEU A 7 -38.00 -14.00 53.42
C LEU A 7 -37.85 -14.65 52.03
N THR A 8 -38.92 -14.86 51.28
CA THR A 8 -38.92 -15.52 49.95
C THR A 8 -39.20 -14.55 48.80
N LEU A 9 -39.33 -13.23 49.05
CA LEU A 9 -39.52 -12.23 47.98
C LEU A 9 -38.32 -11.30 47.81
N ALA A 10 -37.22 -11.51 48.53
CA ALA A 10 -35.99 -10.72 48.44
C ALA A 10 -34.87 -11.42 47.64
N LEU A 11 -35.15 -12.57 47.01
CA LEU A 11 -34.15 -13.34 46.22
C LEU A 11 -34.47 -13.40 44.71
N ALA A 12 -35.42 -12.59 44.23
CA ALA A 12 -35.80 -12.56 42.79
C ALA A 12 -35.57 -11.19 42.12
N CYS A 13 -34.78 -10.29 42.68
CA CYS A 13 -34.33 -9.05 42.06
C CYS A 13 -32.80 -8.93 42.17
N TRP A 14 -32.08 -9.92 41.73
CA TRP A 14 -30.80 -9.65 41.14
C TRP A 14 -31.09 -9.28 39.66
N SER A 15 -31.46 -8.00 39.47
CA SER A 15 -31.47 -7.40 38.15
C SER A 15 -30.09 -7.62 37.55
N GLN A 16 -30.06 -8.19 36.37
CA GLN A 16 -28.94 -7.99 35.44
C GLN A 16 -28.63 -6.50 35.55
N SER A 17 -27.42 -6.13 35.99
CA SER A 17 -27.01 -4.73 35.90
C SER A 17 -27.06 -4.40 34.42
N GLU A 18 -27.92 -3.47 34.05
CA GLU A 18 -27.93 -2.92 32.68
C GLU A 18 -26.49 -2.49 32.36
N SER A 19 -25.99 -2.78 31.18
CA SER A 19 -24.70 -2.26 30.73
C SER A 19 -24.75 -0.74 30.88
N PRO A 20 -23.69 -0.11 31.40
CA PRO A 20 -23.66 1.34 31.48
C PRO A 20 -23.83 1.93 30.08
N VAL A 21 -24.62 2.98 30.00
CA VAL A 21 -24.70 3.81 28.78
C VAL A 21 -23.40 4.59 28.71
N LEU A 22 -22.63 4.37 27.67
CA LEU A 22 -21.34 5.04 27.45
C LEU A 22 -21.46 6.11 26.39
N ASP A 23 -20.93 7.28 26.71
CA ASP A 23 -20.75 8.39 25.79
C ASP A 23 -19.32 8.40 25.25
N LEU A 24 -19.14 8.87 24.03
CA LEU A 24 -17.83 9.27 23.53
C LEU A 24 -17.55 10.70 24.00
N VAL A 25 -16.52 10.87 24.83
CA VAL A 25 -16.20 12.13 25.48
C VAL A 25 -14.77 12.54 25.13
N GLU A 26 -14.60 13.74 24.63
CA GLU A 26 -13.28 14.37 24.44
C GLU A 26 -12.84 15.06 25.72
N VAL A 27 -11.62 14.79 26.13
CA VAL A 27 -10.98 15.37 27.32
C VAL A 27 -9.88 16.30 26.87
N ARG A 28 -9.92 17.56 27.30
CA ARG A 28 -8.86 18.51 27.02
C ARG A 28 -7.71 18.28 27.99
N LEU A 29 -6.49 18.21 27.49
CA LEU A 29 -5.27 17.93 28.24
C LEU A 29 -4.35 19.16 28.25
N ALA A 30 -3.80 19.49 29.42
CA ALA A 30 -2.77 20.54 29.54
C ALA A 30 -1.35 20.01 29.24
N GLY A 31 -1.22 18.74 28.85
CA GLY A 31 0.03 18.09 28.46
C GLY A 31 0.11 16.62 28.87
N ARG A 32 1.23 15.98 28.54
CA ARG A 32 1.47 14.53 28.74
C ARG A 32 1.19 14.02 30.19
N GLY A 33 1.51 14.82 31.18
CA GLY A 33 1.26 14.41 32.59
C GLY A 33 -0.24 14.34 32.95
N GLU A 34 -1.11 15.07 32.23
CA GLU A 34 -2.56 14.91 32.38
C GLU A 34 -3.11 13.67 31.70
N LEU A 35 -2.55 13.28 30.56
CA LEU A 35 -2.88 12.02 29.89
C LEU A 35 -2.55 10.82 30.83
N GLU A 36 -1.36 10.80 31.39
CA GLU A 36 -0.98 9.76 32.37
C GLU A 36 -1.93 9.73 33.59
N ARG A 37 -2.37 10.91 34.03
CA ARG A 37 -3.35 11.03 35.11
C ARG A 37 -4.73 10.54 34.68
N LEU A 38 -5.14 10.80 33.46
CA LEU A 38 -6.41 10.33 32.88
C LEU A 38 -6.45 8.80 32.82
N HIS A 39 -5.39 8.14 32.36
CA HIS A 39 -5.26 6.68 32.36
C HIS A 39 -5.35 6.02 33.75
N LEU A 40 -5.01 6.74 34.78
CA LEU A 40 -5.15 6.25 36.17
C LEU A 40 -6.56 6.40 36.73
N LEU A 41 -7.38 7.25 36.15
CA LEU A 41 -8.66 7.70 36.69
C LEU A 41 -9.86 7.31 35.87
N ALA A 42 -9.71 7.25 34.56
CA ALA A 42 -10.75 6.79 33.62
C ALA A 42 -10.69 5.28 33.44
N SER A 43 -11.85 4.65 33.31
CA SER A 43 -11.97 3.21 33.14
C SER A 43 -11.64 2.76 31.72
N ASP A 44 -11.92 3.58 30.72
CA ASP A 44 -11.77 3.26 29.30
C ASP A 44 -11.30 4.51 28.52
N VAL A 45 -10.00 4.64 28.36
CA VAL A 45 -9.40 5.72 27.57
C VAL A 45 -9.21 5.23 26.13
N ASP A 46 -9.73 6.00 25.19
CA ASP A 46 -9.43 5.80 23.79
C ASP A 46 -8.10 6.47 23.42
N ASP A 47 -7.03 5.69 23.52
CA ASP A 47 -5.67 6.18 23.31
C ASP A 47 -5.39 6.53 21.84
N HIS A 48 -6.21 6.05 20.92
CA HIS A 48 -6.12 6.31 19.47
C HIS A 48 -6.39 7.78 19.13
N GLY A 49 -7.18 8.46 20.00
CA GLY A 49 -7.55 9.87 19.84
C GLY A 49 -6.70 10.85 20.61
N ALA A 50 -5.62 10.43 21.29
CA ALA A 50 -4.74 11.35 22.01
C ALA A 50 -3.84 12.12 21.03
N ARG A 51 -4.36 13.19 20.44
CA ARG A 51 -3.63 14.09 19.55
C ARG A 51 -3.29 15.38 20.28
N GLY A 52 -2.07 15.46 20.82
CA GLY A 52 -1.53 16.69 21.41
C GLY A 52 -2.23 17.16 22.67
N GLU A 53 -3.26 17.98 22.56
CA GLU A 53 -3.97 18.62 23.67
C GLU A 53 -5.33 17.98 24.02
N THR A 54 -5.70 16.86 23.39
CA THR A 54 -6.97 16.15 23.66
C THR A 54 -6.78 14.64 23.74
N ALA A 55 -7.65 13.98 24.50
CA ALA A 55 -7.84 12.53 24.51
C ALA A 55 -9.32 12.21 24.48
N ARG A 56 -9.70 11.03 24.04
CA ARG A 56 -11.07 10.54 24.08
C ARG A 56 -11.24 9.46 25.13
N ILE A 57 -12.41 9.40 25.74
CA ILE A 57 -12.78 8.35 26.68
C ILE A 57 -14.18 7.84 26.36
N PHE A 58 -14.45 6.59 26.75
CA PHE A 58 -15.80 6.02 26.75
C PHE A 58 -16.28 5.99 28.21
N ALA A 59 -17.12 6.95 28.60
CA ALA A 59 -17.46 7.17 30.00
C ALA A 59 -18.98 7.29 30.20
N ASP A 60 -19.46 6.71 31.28
CA ASP A 60 -20.84 6.93 31.73
C ASP A 60 -20.99 8.29 32.48
N ASP A 61 -22.23 8.66 32.79
CA ASP A 61 -22.55 9.90 33.48
C ASP A 61 -21.82 10.05 34.84
N LEU A 62 -21.66 8.95 35.60
CA LEU A 62 -21.01 8.99 36.90
C LEU A 62 -19.51 9.24 36.80
N GLU A 63 -18.88 8.58 35.86
CA GLU A 63 -17.45 8.77 35.57
C GLU A 63 -17.18 10.16 35.03
N GLN A 64 -18.00 10.68 34.12
CA GLN A 64 -17.91 12.07 33.64
C GLN A 64 -18.01 13.09 34.81
N VAL A 65 -18.96 12.89 35.71
CA VAL A 65 -19.09 13.75 36.91
C VAL A 65 -17.85 13.65 37.80
N HIS A 66 -17.32 12.44 37.98
CA HIS A 66 -16.09 12.23 38.76
C HIS A 66 -14.90 12.96 38.15
N LEU A 67 -14.63 12.76 36.86
CA LEU A 67 -13.52 13.39 36.15
C LEU A 67 -13.62 14.94 36.15
N ARG A 68 -14.82 15.50 35.92
CA ARG A 68 -15.06 16.95 36.05
C ARG A 68 -14.75 17.43 37.47
N SER A 69 -15.08 16.64 38.52
CA SER A 69 -14.78 17.00 39.90
C SER A 69 -13.28 17.05 40.20
N LEU A 70 -12.47 16.31 39.42
CA LEU A 70 -11.02 16.27 39.48
C LEU A 70 -10.32 17.33 38.61
N GLY A 71 -11.12 18.16 37.91
CA GLY A 71 -10.65 19.31 37.18
C GLY A 71 -10.45 19.09 35.67
N PHE A 72 -10.85 17.94 35.10
CA PHE A 72 -10.80 17.71 33.69
C PHE A 72 -11.92 18.48 32.95
N GLU A 73 -11.58 19.08 31.83
CA GLU A 73 -12.56 19.65 30.88
C GLU A 73 -13.02 18.55 29.91
N LEU A 74 -14.33 18.27 29.93
CA LEU A 74 -14.95 17.19 29.16
C LEU A 74 -15.98 17.77 28.20
N ASP A 75 -15.91 17.36 26.93
CA ASP A 75 -16.90 17.64 25.87
C ASP A 75 -17.48 16.33 25.34
N VAL A 76 -18.81 16.15 25.45
CA VAL A 76 -19.50 14.95 24.98
C VAL A 76 -19.66 15.06 23.46
N ARG A 77 -19.00 14.17 22.73
CA ARG A 77 -19.03 14.11 21.28
C ARG A 77 -20.21 13.28 20.76
N VAL A 78 -20.49 12.16 21.38
CA VAL A 78 -21.62 11.28 21.05
C VAL A 78 -22.26 10.80 22.35
N GLU A 79 -23.54 11.11 22.53
CA GLU A 79 -24.34 10.57 23.64
C GLU A 79 -24.86 9.16 23.29
N ASP A 80 -24.88 8.25 24.24
CA ASP A 80 -25.33 6.85 24.08
C ASP A 80 -24.77 6.20 22.82
N LEU A 81 -23.48 5.93 22.84
CA LEU A 81 -22.70 5.45 21.70
C LEU A 81 -23.30 4.15 21.12
N ALA A 82 -23.83 3.27 21.96
CA ALA A 82 -24.48 2.04 21.51
C ALA A 82 -25.72 2.31 20.64
N THR A 83 -26.56 3.25 21.09
CA THR A 83 -27.75 3.67 20.31
C THR A 83 -27.31 4.38 19.02
N ALA A 84 -26.27 5.20 19.04
CA ALA A 84 -25.76 5.89 17.86
C ALA A 84 -25.24 4.89 16.82
N TYR A 85 -24.48 3.88 17.22
CA TYR A 85 -24.00 2.82 16.32
C TYR A 85 -25.15 2.00 15.74
N ALA A 86 -26.12 1.57 16.57
CA ALA A 86 -27.29 0.82 16.09
C ALA A 86 -28.13 1.64 15.09
N ALA A 87 -28.33 2.93 15.34
CA ALA A 87 -29.04 3.82 14.42
C ALA A 87 -28.31 3.98 13.08
N ARG A 88 -26.96 4.14 13.14
CA ARG A 88 -26.10 4.23 11.96
C ARG A 88 -26.17 2.96 11.12
N ALA A 89 -26.07 1.79 11.76
CA ALA A 89 -26.18 0.50 11.09
C ALA A 89 -27.56 0.29 10.44
N ALA A 90 -28.65 0.65 11.15
CA ALA A 90 -30.01 0.54 10.62
C ALA A 90 -30.24 1.45 9.40
N ALA A 91 -29.67 2.64 9.40
CA ALA A 91 -29.76 3.58 8.28
C ALA A 91 -29.00 3.10 7.03
N ASP A 92 -27.94 2.32 7.22
CA ASP A 92 -27.05 1.81 6.16
C ASP A 92 -27.22 0.30 5.90
N TRP A 93 -28.26 -0.33 6.39
CA TRP A 93 -28.45 -1.79 6.34
C TRP A 93 -28.33 -2.40 4.93
N ALA A 94 -28.80 -1.70 3.90
CA ALA A 94 -28.73 -2.14 2.51
C ALA A 94 -27.31 -1.99 1.91
N GLY A 95 -26.39 -1.35 2.62
CA GLY A 95 -25.04 -1.03 2.15
C GLY A 95 -24.06 -2.22 2.17
N GLY A 96 -24.41 -3.34 2.83
CA GLY A 96 -23.50 -4.49 2.88
C GLY A 96 -23.55 -5.30 4.18
N ALA A 97 -24.70 -5.31 4.89
CA ALA A 97 -24.86 -6.12 6.09
C ALA A 97 -24.63 -7.60 5.80
N VAL A 98 -23.73 -8.24 6.54
CA VAL A 98 -23.37 -9.66 6.43
C VAL A 98 -24.01 -10.53 7.52
N GLY A 99 -24.57 -9.90 8.59
CA GLY A 99 -25.21 -10.54 9.70
C GLY A 99 -26.30 -9.69 10.35
N SER A 100 -26.91 -10.20 11.41
CA SER A 100 -28.10 -9.62 12.02
C SER A 100 -27.84 -8.65 13.17
N MET A 101 -26.60 -8.51 13.64
CA MET A 101 -26.22 -7.66 14.78
C MET A 101 -25.51 -6.39 14.30
N GLY A 102 -26.25 -5.35 13.99
CA GLY A 102 -25.69 -4.08 13.49
C GLY A 102 -24.97 -4.20 12.15
N GLY A 103 -25.37 -5.18 11.31
CA GLY A 103 -24.71 -5.49 10.06
C GLY A 103 -23.66 -6.60 10.17
N PHE A 104 -23.21 -6.94 11.36
CA PHE A 104 -22.24 -8.01 11.63
C PHE A 104 -22.91 -9.32 12.03
N ARG A 105 -22.17 -10.42 11.91
CA ARG A 105 -22.63 -11.74 12.34
C ARG A 105 -22.72 -11.84 13.86
N THR A 106 -23.78 -12.43 14.36
CA THR A 106 -23.88 -12.92 15.75
C THR A 106 -22.94 -14.12 15.92
N LEU A 107 -22.67 -14.53 17.16
CA LEU A 107 -21.87 -15.75 17.42
C LEU A 107 -22.42 -16.97 16.68
N ALA A 108 -23.75 -17.18 16.69
CA ALA A 108 -24.38 -18.27 15.97
C ALA A 108 -24.24 -18.16 14.45
N GLU A 109 -24.24 -16.95 13.89
CA GLU A 109 -24.02 -16.71 12.46
C GLU A 109 -22.54 -16.86 12.08
N ILE A 110 -21.57 -16.53 12.97
CA ILE A 110 -20.14 -16.85 12.81
C ILE A 110 -19.97 -18.38 12.69
N GLU A 111 -20.58 -19.15 13.61
CA GLU A 111 -20.54 -20.61 13.59
C GLU A 111 -21.15 -21.20 12.32
N GLN A 112 -22.29 -20.64 11.87
CA GLN A 112 -22.93 -21.03 10.62
C GLN A 112 -22.06 -20.72 9.40
N GLU A 113 -21.38 -19.59 9.39
CA GLU A 113 -20.46 -19.21 8.31
C GLU A 113 -19.24 -20.13 8.24
N MET A 114 -18.65 -20.49 9.39
CA MET A 114 -17.59 -21.50 9.45
C MET A 114 -18.05 -22.84 8.88
N ASP A 115 -19.27 -23.30 9.24
CA ASP A 115 -19.83 -24.54 8.72
C ASP A 115 -20.15 -24.45 7.21
N ARG A 116 -20.60 -23.26 6.73
CA ARG A 116 -20.81 -23.00 5.30
C ARG A 116 -19.49 -23.09 4.52
N LEU A 117 -18.47 -22.40 4.99
CA LEU A 117 -17.14 -22.40 4.33
C LEU A 117 -16.56 -23.80 4.25
N ALA A 118 -16.63 -24.59 5.34
CA ALA A 118 -16.20 -25.99 5.34
C ALA A 118 -17.05 -26.86 4.41
N GLY A 119 -18.35 -26.58 4.27
CA GLY A 119 -19.27 -27.29 3.38
C GLY A 119 -19.09 -26.95 1.91
N ASP A 120 -18.88 -25.68 1.58
CA ASP A 120 -18.71 -25.20 0.21
C ASP A 120 -17.30 -25.50 -0.33
N PHE A 121 -16.27 -25.47 0.53
CA PHE A 121 -14.87 -25.71 0.18
C PHE A 121 -14.22 -26.85 0.97
N PRO A 122 -14.76 -28.07 0.95
CA PRO A 122 -14.29 -29.17 1.81
C PRO A 122 -12.86 -29.64 1.51
N GLY A 123 -12.30 -29.26 0.36
CA GLY A 123 -10.90 -29.49 0.00
C GLY A 123 -9.94 -28.42 0.50
N LEU A 124 -10.45 -27.29 1.00
CA LEU A 124 -9.65 -26.13 1.39
C LEU A 124 -9.90 -25.70 2.85
N VAL A 125 -11.06 -26.02 3.41
CA VAL A 125 -11.45 -25.64 4.78
C VAL A 125 -11.82 -26.87 5.58
N SER A 126 -11.19 -27.05 6.75
CA SER A 126 -11.58 -28.14 7.67
C SER A 126 -12.93 -27.88 8.32
N PRO A 127 -13.65 -28.92 8.78
CA PRO A 127 -14.67 -28.69 9.80
C PRO A 127 -14.08 -27.94 11.00
N ARG A 128 -14.87 -27.04 11.60
CA ARG A 128 -14.47 -26.37 12.82
C ARG A 128 -14.26 -27.37 13.98
N TRP A 129 -13.31 -27.09 14.87
CA TRP A 129 -13.11 -27.84 16.09
C TRP A 129 -12.93 -26.93 17.29
N SER A 130 -13.24 -27.42 18.49
CA SER A 130 -13.10 -26.63 19.69
C SER A 130 -11.66 -26.64 20.20
N LEU A 131 -11.15 -25.45 20.57
CA LEU A 131 -9.90 -25.29 21.34
C LEU A 131 -10.13 -25.40 22.85
N GLY A 132 -11.37 -25.16 23.30
CA GLY A 132 -11.76 -25.11 24.69
C GLY A 132 -13.08 -24.36 24.87
N THR A 133 -13.45 -24.09 26.11
CA THR A 133 -14.70 -23.42 26.46
C THR A 133 -14.44 -22.17 27.29
N SER A 134 -15.24 -21.14 27.10
CA SER A 134 -15.28 -19.94 27.88
C SER A 134 -15.84 -20.13 29.29
N HIS A 135 -15.86 -19.06 30.10
CA HIS A 135 -16.45 -19.07 31.47
C HIS A 135 -17.92 -19.48 31.50
N GLU A 136 -18.74 -19.06 30.52
CA GLU A 136 -20.15 -19.43 30.44
C GLU A 136 -20.41 -20.73 29.64
N GLY A 137 -19.31 -21.44 29.26
CA GLY A 137 -19.36 -22.74 28.61
C GLY A 137 -19.61 -22.73 27.11
N ARG A 138 -19.31 -21.62 26.40
CA ARG A 138 -19.35 -21.54 24.95
C ARG A 138 -18.05 -22.04 24.38
N GLU A 139 -18.15 -22.74 23.24
CA GLU A 139 -16.97 -23.27 22.53
C GLU A 139 -16.18 -22.12 21.87
N ILE A 140 -14.86 -22.25 21.89
CA ILE A 140 -13.93 -21.39 21.16
C ILE A 140 -13.51 -22.16 19.91
N TRP A 141 -14.06 -21.77 18.77
CA TRP A 141 -13.92 -22.52 17.54
C TRP A 141 -12.70 -22.10 16.75
N ALA A 142 -12.02 -23.11 16.19
CA ALA A 142 -10.96 -22.93 15.20
C ALA A 142 -11.30 -23.68 13.90
N MET A 143 -10.70 -23.26 12.80
CA MET A 143 -10.69 -23.97 11.50
C MET A 143 -9.31 -23.87 10.86
N ARG A 144 -8.99 -24.85 10.01
CA ARG A 144 -7.78 -24.84 9.19
C ARG A 144 -8.16 -24.53 7.75
N VAL A 145 -7.32 -23.73 7.09
CA VAL A 145 -7.46 -23.36 5.67
C VAL A 145 -6.13 -23.65 4.97
N SER A 146 -6.12 -24.61 4.04
CA SER A 146 -4.98 -25.02 3.20
C SER A 146 -5.51 -25.90 2.05
N ASP A 147 -4.66 -26.32 1.12
CA ASP A 147 -5.04 -27.24 0.04
C ASP A 147 -5.31 -28.67 0.54
N ASN A 148 -4.92 -28.99 1.78
CA ASN A 148 -5.14 -30.29 2.42
C ASN A 148 -5.58 -30.13 3.89
N PRO A 149 -6.74 -29.49 4.17
CA PRO A 149 -7.11 -29.02 5.52
C PRO A 149 -7.36 -30.14 6.52
N GLY A 150 -7.55 -31.36 6.07
CA GLY A 150 -7.77 -32.56 6.89
C GLY A 150 -6.50 -33.22 7.39
N VAL A 151 -5.33 -32.80 6.92
CA VAL A 151 -4.03 -33.40 7.22
C VAL A 151 -3.13 -32.37 7.88
N ASP A 152 -2.38 -32.77 8.88
CA ASP A 152 -1.29 -31.95 9.41
C ASP A 152 -0.02 -32.24 8.59
N GLU A 153 0.42 -31.27 7.81
CA GLU A 153 1.61 -31.35 6.95
C GLU A 153 2.79 -30.66 7.62
N PRO A 154 3.71 -31.43 8.26
CA PRO A 154 4.78 -30.82 9.07
C PRO A 154 5.74 -29.93 8.28
N ALA A 155 5.81 -30.10 6.95
CA ALA A 155 6.64 -29.30 6.07
C ALA A 155 6.02 -27.94 5.73
N GLU A 156 4.70 -27.81 5.86
CA GLU A 156 4.03 -26.53 5.65
C GLU A 156 4.15 -25.62 6.86
N PRO A 157 4.64 -24.40 6.69
CA PRO A 157 4.62 -23.39 7.75
C PRO A 157 3.19 -23.01 8.14
N VAL A 158 2.99 -22.74 9.43
CA VAL A 158 1.69 -22.35 9.96
C VAL A 158 1.66 -20.85 10.20
N ALA A 159 0.56 -20.21 9.77
CA ALA A 159 0.18 -18.87 10.15
C ALA A 159 -1.06 -18.92 11.04
N TRP A 160 -1.04 -18.21 12.16
CA TRP A 160 -2.12 -18.13 13.13
C TRP A 160 -2.89 -16.82 13.00
N PHE A 161 -4.21 -16.88 12.98
CA PHE A 161 -5.08 -15.72 12.94
C PHE A 161 -6.16 -15.84 14.00
N ASP A 162 -6.22 -14.89 14.93
CA ASP A 162 -7.31 -14.80 15.88
C ASP A 162 -7.93 -13.41 15.92
N ALA A 163 -9.14 -13.31 16.46
CA ALA A 163 -9.89 -12.08 16.50
C ALA A 163 -10.88 -12.08 17.68
N LEU A 164 -11.53 -10.93 17.90
CA LEU A 164 -12.54 -10.76 18.95
C LEU A 164 -12.03 -11.14 20.34
N HIS A 165 -10.82 -10.75 20.70
CA HIS A 165 -10.40 -10.69 22.09
C HIS A 165 -11.28 -9.70 22.86
N HIS A 166 -11.59 -8.58 22.22
CA HIS A 166 -12.51 -7.57 22.75
C HIS A 166 -13.86 -7.72 22.07
N ALA A 167 -14.88 -7.88 22.86
CA ALA A 167 -16.22 -8.24 22.38
C ALA A 167 -16.94 -7.11 21.62
N ARG A 168 -16.42 -5.89 21.69
CA ARG A 168 -16.98 -4.71 20.99
C ARG A 168 -16.41 -4.49 19.58
N GLU A 169 -15.57 -5.40 19.09
CA GLU A 169 -14.78 -5.26 17.86
C GLU A 169 -15.20 -6.27 16.76
N PRO A 170 -16.46 -6.23 16.26
CA PRO A 170 -16.97 -7.29 15.39
C PRO A 170 -16.27 -7.36 14.02
N MET A 171 -15.71 -6.24 13.51
CA MET A 171 -15.02 -6.23 12.22
C MET A 171 -13.76 -7.10 12.25
N SER A 172 -13.09 -7.24 13.39
CA SER A 172 -11.92 -8.11 13.52
C SER A 172 -12.27 -9.57 13.20
N GLY A 173 -13.35 -10.12 13.79
CA GLY A 173 -13.80 -11.48 13.49
C GLY A 173 -14.37 -11.65 12.09
N GLU A 174 -15.08 -10.64 11.61
CA GLU A 174 -15.64 -10.62 10.26
C GLU A 174 -14.54 -10.65 9.18
N SER A 175 -13.44 -9.93 9.39
CA SER A 175 -12.34 -9.88 8.45
C SER A 175 -11.67 -11.26 8.22
N LEU A 176 -11.59 -12.09 9.25
CA LEU A 176 -11.03 -13.46 9.12
C LEU A 176 -11.96 -14.40 8.34
N LEU A 177 -13.28 -14.25 8.48
CA LEU A 177 -14.24 -15.02 7.69
C LEU A 177 -14.21 -14.60 6.22
N GLN A 178 -14.07 -13.29 5.96
CA GLN A 178 -13.91 -12.78 4.59
C GLN A 178 -12.57 -13.21 3.98
N LEU A 179 -11.47 -13.21 4.75
CA LEU A 179 -10.19 -13.76 4.30
C LEU A 179 -10.33 -15.21 3.86
N THR A 180 -10.99 -16.03 4.67
CA THR A 180 -11.22 -17.44 4.34
C THR A 180 -12.00 -17.59 3.04
N ASN A 181 -13.11 -16.84 2.90
CA ASN A 181 -13.92 -16.89 1.69
C ASN A 181 -13.12 -16.44 0.46
N TRP A 182 -12.38 -15.32 0.56
CA TRP A 182 -11.56 -14.78 -0.52
C TRP A 182 -10.47 -15.76 -0.98
N LEU A 183 -9.76 -16.37 -0.05
CA LEU A 183 -8.75 -17.40 -0.35
C LEU A 183 -9.35 -18.59 -1.09
N CYS A 184 -10.51 -19.08 -0.63
CA CYS A 184 -11.16 -20.24 -1.22
C CYS A 184 -11.73 -19.95 -2.62
N GLU A 185 -12.34 -18.78 -2.82
CA GLU A 185 -12.86 -18.36 -4.13
C GLU A 185 -11.71 -18.06 -5.11
N GLY A 186 -10.59 -17.54 -4.61
CA GLY A 186 -9.39 -17.24 -5.40
C GLY A 186 -8.54 -18.47 -5.77
N TYR A 187 -8.73 -19.61 -5.10
CA TYR A 187 -7.89 -20.79 -5.33
C TYR A 187 -7.96 -21.28 -6.78
N GLY A 188 -6.80 -21.40 -7.43
CA GLY A 188 -6.68 -21.77 -8.85
C GLY A 188 -6.98 -20.63 -9.82
N VAL A 189 -7.30 -19.42 -9.34
CA VAL A 189 -7.61 -18.22 -10.15
C VAL A 189 -6.68 -17.07 -9.78
N ASP A 190 -6.61 -16.73 -8.50
CA ASP A 190 -5.72 -15.70 -7.98
C ASP A 190 -4.37 -16.35 -7.60
N PRO A 191 -3.23 -15.83 -8.08
CA PRO A 191 -1.92 -16.40 -7.79
C PRO A 191 -1.54 -16.38 -6.31
N GLN A 192 -1.89 -15.30 -5.58
CA GLN A 192 -1.55 -15.16 -4.16
C GLN A 192 -2.40 -16.11 -3.30
N ALA A 193 -3.72 -16.16 -3.54
CA ALA A 193 -4.61 -17.08 -2.86
C ALA A 193 -4.19 -18.55 -3.09
N THR A 194 -3.87 -18.88 -4.34
CA THR A 194 -3.42 -20.22 -4.72
C THR A 194 -2.11 -20.59 -4.02
N ARG A 195 -1.15 -19.66 -4.01
CA ARG A 195 0.14 -19.87 -3.36
C ARG A 195 -0.01 -20.03 -1.86
N VAL A 196 -0.77 -19.15 -1.18
CA VAL A 196 -1.02 -19.28 0.26
C VAL A 196 -1.56 -20.65 0.59
N LEU A 197 -2.58 -21.13 -0.12
CA LEU A 197 -3.24 -22.39 0.16
C LEU A 197 -2.41 -23.62 -0.20
N ASN A 198 -1.54 -23.55 -1.22
CA ASN A 198 -0.64 -24.65 -1.59
C ASN A 198 0.57 -24.78 -0.67
N THR A 199 0.94 -23.72 0.05
CA THR A 199 2.25 -23.70 0.73
C THR A 199 2.17 -23.32 2.21
N ARG A 200 0.99 -22.99 2.72
CA ARG A 200 0.76 -22.54 4.10
C ARG A 200 -0.47 -23.20 4.70
N SER A 201 -0.38 -23.49 5.98
CA SER A 201 -1.52 -23.93 6.77
C SER A 201 -2.00 -22.80 7.67
N LEU A 202 -3.15 -22.19 7.37
CA LEU A 202 -3.72 -21.13 8.18
C LEU A 202 -4.62 -21.71 9.27
N LEU A 203 -4.39 -21.31 10.52
CA LEU A 203 -5.24 -21.64 11.67
C LEU A 203 -5.99 -20.38 12.08
N LEU A 204 -7.32 -20.40 11.97
CA LEU A 204 -8.18 -19.24 12.23
C LEU A 204 -9.09 -19.46 13.43
N VAL A 205 -9.16 -18.45 14.31
CA VAL A 205 -10.03 -18.39 15.50
C VAL A 205 -10.84 -17.08 15.45
N PRO A 206 -11.98 -17.07 14.74
CA PRO A 206 -12.72 -15.82 14.49
C PRO A 206 -13.30 -15.15 15.74
N CYS A 207 -13.46 -15.89 16.85
CA CYS A 207 -14.00 -15.33 18.09
C CYS A 207 -13.36 -15.97 19.32
N VAL A 208 -12.41 -15.26 19.93
CA VAL A 208 -11.74 -15.67 21.19
C VAL A 208 -12.62 -15.43 22.40
N ASN A 209 -13.48 -14.41 22.38
CA ASN A 209 -14.34 -13.97 23.50
C ASN A 209 -15.84 -14.19 23.20
N PRO A 210 -16.29 -15.43 23.11
CA PRO A 210 -17.68 -15.72 22.76
C PRO A 210 -18.70 -15.25 23.83
N ASP A 211 -18.28 -15.20 25.10
CA ASP A 211 -19.17 -14.77 26.21
C ASP A 211 -19.40 -13.26 26.17
N GLY A 212 -18.35 -12.46 26.01
CA GLY A 212 -18.47 -11.02 25.90
C GLY A 212 -19.24 -10.62 24.64
N TYR A 213 -18.99 -11.32 23.51
CA TYR A 213 -19.68 -11.06 22.25
C TYR A 213 -21.18 -11.38 22.33
N GLU A 214 -21.53 -12.52 22.95
CA GLU A 214 -22.92 -12.89 23.18
C GLU A 214 -23.61 -11.95 24.18
N TYR A 215 -22.87 -11.42 25.18
CA TYR A 215 -23.40 -10.40 26.07
C TYR A 215 -23.75 -9.11 25.34
N ASN A 216 -22.88 -8.64 24.42
CA ASN A 216 -23.21 -7.51 23.55
C ASN A 216 -24.44 -7.78 22.67
N ARG A 217 -24.59 -8.98 22.14
CA ARG A 217 -25.79 -9.36 21.40
C ARG A 217 -27.08 -9.32 22.24
N GLN A 218 -26.99 -9.79 23.50
CA GLN A 218 -28.16 -9.83 24.38
C GLN A 218 -28.58 -8.43 24.86
N THR A 219 -27.63 -7.56 25.15
CA THR A 219 -27.89 -6.19 25.62
C THR A 219 -28.17 -5.22 24.47
N ASN A 220 -27.50 -5.40 23.33
CA ASN A 220 -27.56 -4.54 22.17
C ASN A 220 -27.78 -5.37 20.88
N PRO A 221 -28.98 -5.98 20.71
CA PRO A 221 -29.22 -6.90 19.57
C PRO A 221 -29.16 -6.22 18.21
N GLY A 222 -29.30 -4.89 18.16
CA GLY A 222 -29.13 -4.07 16.95
C GLY A 222 -27.68 -3.71 16.62
N GLY A 223 -26.71 -4.24 17.36
CA GLY A 223 -25.30 -3.85 17.30
C GLY A 223 -24.95 -2.67 18.21
N GLY A 224 -23.71 -2.24 18.20
CA GLY A 224 -23.24 -1.11 19.00
C GLY A 224 -22.93 -1.44 20.46
N GLY A 225 -22.95 -2.71 20.87
CA GLY A 225 -22.62 -3.10 22.24
C GLY A 225 -21.16 -2.76 22.60
N MET A 226 -20.96 -2.10 23.73
CA MET A 226 -19.66 -1.55 24.13
C MET A 226 -18.91 -2.42 25.15
N TRP A 227 -19.43 -3.60 25.49
CA TRP A 227 -18.74 -4.53 26.38
C TRP A 227 -17.45 -5.07 25.74
N ARG A 228 -16.31 -4.88 26.41
CA ARG A 228 -14.96 -5.24 25.92
C ARG A 228 -14.49 -6.61 26.45
N LYS A 229 -14.53 -6.78 27.79
CA LYS A 229 -13.91 -7.89 28.53
C LYS A 229 -14.64 -9.23 28.34
N ASN A 230 -14.10 -10.34 28.85
CA ASN A 230 -14.84 -11.60 28.96
C ASN A 230 -15.94 -11.52 30.05
N ARG A 231 -16.51 -12.65 30.45
CA ARG A 231 -17.63 -12.69 31.45
C ARG A 231 -17.26 -13.39 32.76
N ARG A 232 -15.98 -13.36 33.15
CA ARG A 232 -15.55 -13.82 34.46
C ARG A 232 -16.26 -13.08 35.57
N ILE A 233 -16.71 -13.80 36.62
CA ILE A 233 -17.24 -13.19 37.84
C ILE A 233 -16.06 -12.89 38.77
N ASN A 234 -15.74 -11.60 39.00
CA ASN A 234 -14.61 -11.20 39.85
C ASN A 234 -14.98 -11.08 41.34
N GLY A 235 -16.27 -11.07 41.66
CA GLY A 235 -16.78 -10.76 43.00
C GLY A 235 -17.04 -9.25 43.15
N GLY A 236 -17.72 -8.87 44.25
CA GLY A 236 -18.03 -7.46 44.52
C GLY A 236 -19.02 -6.79 43.54
N GLY A 237 -19.49 -7.50 42.54
CA GLY A 237 -20.30 -6.97 41.46
C GLY A 237 -19.53 -6.71 40.18
N SER A 238 -18.21 -6.85 40.19
CA SER A 238 -17.34 -6.71 39.05
C SER A 238 -17.34 -7.94 38.12
N PHE A 239 -17.22 -7.71 36.83
CA PHE A 239 -17.17 -8.73 35.78
C PHE A 239 -16.04 -8.46 34.78
N GLY A 240 -15.50 -9.58 34.26
CA GLY A 240 -14.63 -9.62 33.11
C GLY A 240 -13.15 -9.36 33.42
N VAL A 241 -12.35 -9.92 32.53
CA VAL A 241 -10.92 -9.71 32.38
C VAL A 241 -10.68 -9.28 30.95
N ASP A 242 -9.78 -8.36 30.73
CA ASP A 242 -9.28 -8.02 29.40
C ASP A 242 -8.40 -9.18 28.90
N LEU A 243 -8.90 -9.92 27.93
CA LEU A 243 -8.20 -11.10 27.41
C LEU A 243 -6.86 -10.72 26.77
N ASN A 244 -6.76 -9.53 26.15
CA ASN A 244 -5.51 -9.02 25.59
C ASN A 244 -4.63 -8.29 26.62
N ARG A 245 -4.76 -8.65 27.91
CA ARG A 245 -3.89 -8.32 29.03
C ARG A 245 -3.59 -9.56 29.89
N ASN A 246 -4.01 -10.76 29.46
CA ASN A 246 -3.94 -11.97 30.28
C ASN A 246 -2.90 -13.00 29.81
N TYR A 247 -2.11 -12.67 28.76
CA TYR A 247 -0.99 -13.50 28.27
C TYR A 247 0.23 -13.36 29.17
N SER A 248 1.12 -14.37 29.19
CA SER A 248 2.17 -14.47 30.24
C SER A 248 3.40 -13.63 30.00
N PHE A 249 3.69 -13.19 28.77
CA PHE A 249 4.91 -12.45 28.48
C PHE A 249 4.84 -11.05 29.08
N GLU A 250 5.81 -10.70 29.93
CA GLU A 250 5.92 -9.46 30.70
C GLU A 250 4.62 -9.03 31.41
N TRP A 251 3.82 -10.02 31.81
CA TRP A 251 2.57 -9.83 32.52
C TRP A 251 2.79 -9.36 33.98
N GLY A 252 1.97 -8.45 34.43
CA GLY A 252 1.86 -8.14 35.86
C GLY A 252 2.16 -6.68 36.23
N PRO A 253 2.16 -6.35 37.54
CA PRO A 253 2.25 -4.97 38.01
C PRO A 253 3.65 -4.35 37.87
N GLY A 254 4.63 -5.09 37.41
CA GLY A 254 5.98 -4.60 37.11
C GLY A 254 6.05 -3.75 35.85
N TRP A 255 5.05 -3.83 34.99
CA TRP A 255 4.95 -3.12 33.75
C TRP A 255 3.71 -2.25 33.66
N PRO A 256 3.74 -1.06 33.05
CA PRO A 256 2.55 -0.26 32.75
C PRO A 256 1.67 -0.89 31.69
N GLY A 257 0.48 -0.34 31.46
CA GLY A 257 -0.40 -0.72 30.35
C GLY A 257 -1.44 -1.79 30.66
N SER A 258 -1.56 -2.23 31.95
CA SER A 258 -2.70 -3.02 32.39
C SER A 258 -3.05 -2.72 33.85
N SER A 259 -4.32 -2.92 34.20
CA SER A 259 -4.84 -2.65 35.55
C SER A 259 -4.88 -3.91 36.42
N GLY A 260 -4.65 -3.73 37.73
CA GLY A 260 -4.96 -4.75 38.72
C GLY A 260 -6.36 -4.59 39.34
N ASP A 261 -7.11 -3.57 38.95
CA ASP A 261 -8.46 -3.30 39.42
C ASP A 261 -9.48 -4.05 38.56
N PRO A 262 -10.31 -4.92 39.15
CA PRO A 262 -11.35 -5.68 38.42
C PRO A 262 -12.40 -4.80 37.73
N ASP A 263 -12.60 -3.57 38.15
CA ASP A 263 -13.55 -2.63 37.56
C ASP A 263 -13.00 -1.93 36.30
N SER A 264 -11.67 -1.92 36.13
CA SER A 264 -11.02 -1.35 34.93
C SER A 264 -11.29 -2.19 33.68
N GLU A 265 -11.45 -1.53 32.51
CA GLU A 265 -11.56 -2.20 31.21
C GLU A 265 -10.27 -2.90 30.77
N THR A 266 -9.10 -2.49 31.30
CA THR A 266 -7.80 -3.15 31.07
C THR A 266 -7.39 -4.10 32.20
N TYR A 267 -8.35 -4.62 32.98
CA TYR A 267 -8.06 -5.57 34.08
C TYR A 267 -7.40 -6.85 33.55
N ARG A 268 -6.16 -7.11 33.98
CA ARG A 268 -5.30 -8.21 33.53
C ARG A 268 -5.63 -9.60 34.10
N GLY A 269 -6.61 -9.67 35.01
CA GLY A 269 -6.89 -10.91 35.72
C GLY A 269 -5.99 -11.16 36.95
N PRO A 270 -6.25 -12.22 37.75
CA PRO A 270 -5.51 -12.53 38.99
C PRO A 270 -4.15 -13.22 38.73
N ALA A 271 -3.93 -13.77 37.52
CA ALA A 271 -2.70 -14.44 37.10
C ALA A 271 -2.62 -14.47 35.56
N PRO A 272 -1.43 -14.62 34.98
CA PRO A 272 -1.32 -14.86 33.53
C PRO A 272 -2.04 -16.17 33.18
N PHE A 273 -2.72 -16.14 32.04
CA PHE A 273 -3.57 -17.26 31.60
C PHE A 273 -4.59 -17.73 32.66
N SER A 274 -5.10 -16.81 33.45
CA SER A 274 -6.20 -17.12 34.39
C SER A 274 -7.51 -17.40 33.65
N GLU A 275 -7.64 -16.93 32.43
CA GLU A 275 -8.87 -16.99 31.64
C GLU A 275 -8.89 -18.23 30.76
N PRO A 276 -9.98 -19.03 30.77
CA PRO A 276 -10.10 -20.22 29.95
C PRO A 276 -10.00 -19.92 28.46
N GLU A 277 -10.44 -18.74 28.00
CA GLU A 277 -10.31 -18.28 26.62
C GLU A 277 -8.84 -18.14 26.20
N CYS A 278 -8.01 -17.49 27.00
CA CYS A 278 -6.58 -17.37 26.76
C CYS A 278 -5.86 -18.74 26.86
N GLN A 279 -6.32 -19.62 27.76
CA GLN A 279 -5.80 -20.99 27.82
C GLN A 279 -6.13 -21.81 26.57
N ALA A 280 -7.31 -21.64 25.99
CA ALA A 280 -7.72 -22.26 24.74
C ALA A 280 -6.86 -21.81 23.57
N VAL A 281 -6.65 -20.48 23.42
CA VAL A 281 -5.75 -19.91 22.41
C VAL A 281 -4.34 -20.46 22.59
N ARG A 282 -3.80 -20.43 23.83
CA ARG A 282 -2.47 -20.98 24.15
C ARG A 282 -2.36 -22.44 23.74
N ALA A 283 -3.34 -23.28 24.10
CA ALA A 283 -3.30 -24.70 23.77
C ALA A 283 -3.32 -24.97 22.25
N GLY A 284 -4.13 -24.20 21.50
CA GLY A 284 -4.17 -24.29 20.05
C GLY A 284 -2.86 -23.82 19.40
N PHE A 285 -2.30 -22.72 19.86
CA PHE A 285 -1.04 -22.13 19.36
C PHE A 285 0.16 -23.05 19.65
N GLU A 286 0.28 -23.55 20.88
CA GLU A 286 1.39 -24.43 21.33
C GLU A 286 1.30 -25.84 20.73
N ALA A 287 0.13 -26.30 20.31
CA ALA A 287 -0.03 -27.62 19.66
C ALA A 287 0.80 -27.73 18.37
N ARG A 288 0.92 -26.61 17.63
CA ARG A 288 1.82 -26.47 16.48
C ARG A 288 2.20 -24.99 16.39
N VAL A 289 3.36 -24.65 16.96
CA VAL A 289 3.82 -23.25 17.04
C VAL A 289 3.87 -22.64 15.64
N PRO A 290 3.07 -21.59 15.39
CA PRO A 290 3.07 -20.90 14.11
C PRO A 290 4.35 -20.07 13.89
N ALA A 291 4.72 -19.90 12.64
CA ALA A 291 5.85 -19.04 12.27
C ALA A 291 5.46 -17.56 12.28
N THR A 292 4.20 -17.27 11.93
CA THR A 292 3.63 -15.91 11.98
C THR A 292 2.28 -15.91 12.68
N SER A 293 1.87 -14.77 13.22
CA SER A 293 0.54 -14.62 13.82
C SER A 293 -0.08 -13.24 13.61
N VAL A 294 -1.40 -13.21 13.57
CA VAL A 294 -2.21 -11.98 13.60
C VAL A 294 -3.23 -12.10 14.70
N SER A 295 -3.31 -11.06 15.55
CA SER A 295 -4.43 -10.87 16.47
C SER A 295 -5.19 -9.63 16.01
N ALA A 296 -6.34 -9.82 15.34
CA ALA A 296 -7.09 -8.74 14.73
C ALA A 296 -7.95 -7.99 15.73
N HIS A 297 -7.89 -6.67 15.69
CA HIS A 297 -8.57 -5.71 16.52
C HIS A 297 -9.28 -4.62 15.71
N THR A 298 -9.96 -3.71 16.35
CA THR A 298 -10.48 -2.45 15.84
C THR A 298 -10.34 -1.39 16.94
N PHE A 299 -10.12 -0.14 16.61
CA PHE A 299 -9.99 0.56 15.34
C PHE A 299 -8.79 1.51 15.36
N SER A 300 -8.26 2.03 14.27
CA SER A 300 -7.37 3.22 14.18
C SER A 300 -6.56 3.28 12.91
N ASP A 301 -6.85 2.40 11.93
CA ASP A 301 -6.09 2.29 10.67
C ASP A 301 -4.58 2.05 10.94
N LEU A 302 -4.27 1.09 11.84
CA LEU A 302 -2.90 0.78 12.24
C LEU A 302 -2.53 -0.67 11.92
N TRP A 303 -1.25 -0.89 11.65
CA TRP A 303 -0.64 -2.21 11.52
C TRP A 303 0.49 -2.35 12.55
N LEU A 304 0.14 -2.85 13.74
CA LEU A 304 1.01 -2.86 14.90
C LEU A 304 1.79 -4.18 15.02
N TYR A 305 2.96 -4.11 15.67
CA TYR A 305 3.77 -5.27 15.99
C TYR A 305 4.48 -5.07 17.36
N PRO A 306 5.13 -6.12 17.94
CA PRO A 306 5.87 -6.01 19.18
C PRO A 306 6.95 -4.89 19.14
N TRP A 307 7.24 -4.27 20.29
CA TRP A 307 6.70 -4.60 21.59
C TRP A 307 5.54 -3.70 21.95
N GLY A 308 4.54 -4.27 22.63
CA GLY A 308 3.51 -3.49 23.29
C GLY A 308 3.92 -3.08 24.71
N TYR A 309 4.66 -3.93 25.44
CA TYR A 309 4.98 -3.70 26.87
C TYR A 309 6.09 -2.69 27.12
N ASP A 310 6.98 -2.44 26.19
CA ASP A 310 8.14 -1.55 26.34
C ASP A 310 8.50 -0.89 24.99
N THR A 311 9.22 0.24 25.04
CA THR A 311 9.54 1.09 23.89
C THR A 311 10.78 0.72 23.06
N PRO A 312 11.78 -0.06 23.53
CA PRO A 312 12.86 -0.51 22.67
C PRO A 312 12.36 -1.39 21.51
N ASP A 313 13.01 -1.26 20.37
CA ASP A 313 12.69 -2.07 19.20
C ASP A 313 12.91 -3.58 19.46
N PRO A 314 12.08 -4.46 18.87
CA PRO A 314 12.30 -5.90 18.91
C PRO A 314 13.54 -6.28 18.10
N PRO A 315 14.17 -7.45 18.38
CA PRO A 315 15.34 -7.93 17.64
C PRO A 315 15.15 -7.98 16.11
N ASP A 316 13.94 -8.34 15.65
CA ASP A 316 13.61 -8.51 14.23
C ASP A 316 12.98 -7.24 13.61
N ILE A 317 13.29 -6.04 14.13
CA ILE A 317 12.68 -4.78 13.71
C ILE A 317 12.77 -4.54 12.21
N ALA A 318 13.87 -4.91 11.56
CA ALA A 318 14.05 -4.74 10.13
C ALA A 318 13.02 -5.54 9.31
N LEU A 319 12.76 -6.79 9.71
CA LEU A 319 11.73 -7.64 9.10
C LEU A 319 10.32 -7.10 9.39
N TYR A 320 10.07 -6.61 10.60
CA TYR A 320 8.80 -5.98 10.95
C TYR A 320 8.52 -4.73 10.13
N HIS A 321 9.53 -3.89 9.89
CA HIS A 321 9.40 -2.71 9.02
C HIS A 321 9.07 -3.12 7.58
N GLU A 322 9.82 -4.05 6.99
CA GLU A 322 9.60 -4.52 5.63
C GLU A 322 8.18 -5.08 5.45
N LEU A 323 7.76 -5.98 6.35
CA LEU A 323 6.41 -6.56 6.28
C LEU A 323 5.31 -5.51 6.58
N GLY A 324 5.59 -4.56 7.47
CA GLY A 324 4.70 -3.44 7.78
C GLY A 324 4.51 -2.49 6.60
N GLU A 325 5.58 -2.11 5.92
CA GLU A 325 5.53 -1.30 4.70
C GLU A 325 4.71 -2.00 3.61
N GLN A 326 4.95 -3.29 3.37
CA GLN A 326 4.19 -4.07 2.39
C GLN A 326 2.71 -4.18 2.76
N ALA A 327 2.39 -4.38 4.05
CA ALA A 327 1.02 -4.50 4.55
C ALA A 327 0.22 -3.19 4.40
N THR A 328 0.90 -2.05 4.45
CA THR A 328 0.28 -0.71 4.47
C THR A 328 0.46 0.08 3.18
N ALA A 329 1.17 -0.47 2.20
CA ALA A 329 1.53 0.22 0.95
C ALA A 329 0.32 0.75 0.15
N VAL A 330 -0.84 0.10 0.24
CA VAL A 330 -2.02 0.43 -0.57
C VAL A 330 -3.16 1.08 0.21
N ASN A 331 -3.11 1.05 1.55
CA ASN A 331 -4.19 1.56 2.41
C ASN A 331 -3.78 2.81 3.20
N GLY A 332 -2.49 3.18 3.19
CA GLY A 332 -1.98 4.35 3.90
C GLY A 332 -1.99 4.24 5.43
N TRP A 333 -2.18 3.03 5.97
CA TRP A 333 -2.17 2.82 7.42
C TRP A 333 -0.79 3.09 8.01
N ILE A 334 -0.74 3.49 9.27
CA ILE A 334 0.51 3.64 9.99
C ILE A 334 0.93 2.28 10.55
N HIS A 335 2.19 1.91 10.38
CA HIS A 335 2.74 0.71 11.00
C HIS A 335 3.87 1.05 11.98
N GLY A 336 4.04 0.21 13.01
CA GLY A 336 5.11 0.39 13.97
C GLY A 336 4.93 -0.44 15.25
N PRO A 337 5.92 -0.40 16.16
CA PRO A 337 5.79 -1.03 17.47
C PRO A 337 4.59 -0.46 18.23
N ALA A 338 3.73 -1.34 18.76
CA ALA A 338 2.50 -0.93 19.44
C ALA A 338 2.72 0.11 20.56
N SER A 339 3.80 -0.05 21.33
CA SER A 339 4.17 0.89 22.40
C SER A 339 4.61 2.27 21.94
N GLN A 340 5.02 2.40 20.66
CA GLN A 340 5.51 3.66 20.10
C GLN A 340 4.42 4.37 19.28
N VAL A 341 3.62 3.60 18.52
CA VAL A 341 2.59 4.12 17.62
C VAL A 341 1.28 4.33 18.37
N LEU A 342 0.93 3.44 19.28
CA LEU A 342 -0.34 3.47 19.99
C LEU A 342 -0.12 3.81 21.48
N TYR A 343 0.11 2.83 22.33
CA TYR A 343 0.37 3.00 23.76
C TYR A 343 1.04 1.76 24.36
N ILE A 344 1.61 1.91 25.57
CA ILE A 344 2.20 0.78 26.28
C ILE A 344 1.10 -0.13 26.85
N ALA A 345 1.15 -1.42 26.48
CA ALA A 345 0.23 -2.46 26.91
C ALA A 345 0.98 -3.75 27.21
N ASN A 346 0.89 -4.26 28.45
CA ASN A 346 1.57 -5.49 28.84
C ASN A 346 0.61 -6.68 28.96
N GLY A 347 1.15 -7.89 28.79
CA GLY A 347 0.36 -9.12 28.81
C GLY A 347 -0.51 -9.31 27.58
N VAL A 348 -0.13 -8.71 26.46
CA VAL A 348 -0.82 -8.80 25.14
C VAL A 348 -0.45 -10.07 24.41
N SER A 349 -1.34 -10.53 23.51
CA SER A 349 -1.19 -11.78 22.77
C SER A 349 0.05 -11.76 21.86
N VAL A 350 0.28 -10.68 21.12
CA VAL A 350 1.38 -10.60 20.14
C VAL A 350 2.76 -10.52 20.78
N ASP A 351 2.89 -9.92 21.96
CA ASP A 351 4.15 -9.97 22.74
C ASP A 351 4.43 -11.39 23.23
N TRP A 352 3.39 -12.15 23.61
CA TRP A 352 3.53 -13.53 24.01
C TRP A 352 3.88 -14.45 22.85
N THR A 353 3.20 -14.33 21.71
CA THR A 353 3.48 -15.16 20.53
C THR A 353 4.88 -14.91 19.98
N TYR A 354 5.33 -13.67 19.96
CA TYR A 354 6.69 -13.32 19.53
C TYR A 354 7.72 -13.59 20.65
N GLY A 355 7.57 -13.00 21.81
CA GLY A 355 8.58 -13.06 22.86
C GLY A 355 8.80 -14.43 23.48
N GLN A 356 7.74 -15.27 23.55
CA GLN A 356 7.82 -16.62 24.09
C GLN A 356 8.11 -17.67 23.01
N HIS A 357 7.61 -17.47 21.79
CA HIS A 357 7.61 -18.51 20.76
C HIS A 357 8.37 -18.10 19.46
N GLY A 358 8.73 -16.85 19.33
CA GLY A 358 9.46 -16.34 18.16
C GLY A 358 8.61 -16.19 16.91
N ALA A 359 7.29 -16.26 17.01
CA ALA A 359 6.39 -16.04 15.89
C ALA A 359 6.39 -14.55 15.51
N ILE A 360 6.63 -14.21 14.28
CA ILE A 360 6.50 -12.82 13.79
C ILE A 360 5.02 -12.44 13.81
N SER A 361 4.67 -11.47 14.64
CA SER A 361 3.31 -11.24 15.12
C SER A 361 2.82 -9.83 14.86
N PHE A 362 1.56 -9.68 14.43
CA PHE A 362 0.95 -8.40 14.10
C PHE A 362 -0.42 -8.21 14.77
N THR A 363 -0.77 -6.95 15.00
CA THR A 363 -2.10 -6.52 15.42
C THR A 363 -2.58 -5.42 14.49
N PRO A 364 -3.44 -5.72 13.50
CA PRO A 364 -4.18 -4.69 12.79
C PRO A 364 -5.28 -4.08 13.67
N GLU A 365 -5.40 -2.76 13.65
CA GLU A 365 -6.51 -2.00 14.22
C GLU A 365 -7.39 -1.49 13.07
N ILE A 366 -8.39 -2.32 12.67
CA ILE A 366 -9.12 -2.20 11.42
C ILE A 366 -10.15 -1.07 11.48
N GLY A 367 -10.08 -0.10 10.56
CA GLY A 367 -10.99 1.02 10.44
C GLY A 367 -10.54 2.23 11.24
N GLY A 368 -10.86 3.42 10.71
CA GLY A 368 -10.47 4.69 11.31
C GLY A 368 -11.49 5.24 12.31
N ASP A 369 -11.25 6.46 12.76
CA ASP A 369 -12.10 7.20 13.72
C ASP A 369 -13.58 7.27 13.29
N ALA A 370 -13.85 7.43 12.00
CA ALA A 370 -15.21 7.50 11.47
C ALA A 370 -15.95 6.15 11.55
N ASP A 371 -15.23 5.06 11.50
CA ASP A 371 -15.75 3.70 11.60
C ASP A 371 -16.02 3.31 13.06
N GLY A 372 -15.07 3.56 13.95
CA GLY A 372 -15.11 3.20 15.36
C GLY A 372 -15.25 1.69 15.57
N PHE A 373 -15.72 1.25 16.74
CA PHE A 373 -15.86 -0.19 17.04
C PHE A 373 -16.91 -0.90 16.19
N TRP A 374 -17.94 -0.20 15.72
CA TRP A 374 -19.05 -0.76 14.95
C TRP A 374 -19.20 -0.01 13.62
N PRO A 375 -18.36 -0.30 12.61
CA PRO A 375 -18.46 0.31 11.29
C PRO A 375 -19.84 0.18 10.66
N GLN A 376 -20.19 1.09 9.76
CA GLN A 376 -21.41 0.96 8.97
C GLN A 376 -21.34 -0.29 8.08
N PRO A 377 -22.46 -0.97 7.80
CA PRO A 377 -22.50 -2.13 6.92
C PRO A 377 -21.82 -1.93 5.56
N SER A 378 -21.97 -0.76 4.94
CA SER A 378 -21.31 -0.43 3.66
C SER A 378 -19.78 -0.37 3.72
N ARG A 379 -19.21 -0.19 4.93
CA ARG A 379 -17.76 -0.16 5.13
C ARG A 379 -17.12 -1.55 5.25
N ILE A 380 -17.91 -2.58 5.58
CA ILE A 380 -17.39 -3.92 5.92
C ILE A 380 -16.48 -4.48 4.81
N SER A 381 -16.93 -4.44 3.56
CA SER A 381 -16.12 -4.93 2.43
C SER A 381 -14.88 -4.08 2.17
N ALA A 382 -15.00 -2.74 2.26
CA ALA A 382 -13.85 -1.85 2.06
C ALA A 382 -12.79 -2.06 3.14
N LEU A 383 -13.19 -2.15 4.41
CA LEU A 383 -12.27 -2.42 5.52
C LEU A 383 -11.58 -3.80 5.42
N PHE A 384 -12.26 -4.78 4.83
CA PHE A 384 -11.61 -6.05 4.51
C PHE A 384 -10.56 -5.88 3.39
N GLU A 385 -10.88 -5.14 2.32
CA GLU A 385 -9.91 -4.87 1.26
C GLU A 385 -8.69 -4.10 1.79
N ASP A 386 -8.90 -3.16 2.73
CA ASP A 386 -7.82 -2.41 3.38
C ASP A 386 -6.88 -3.32 4.19
N VAL A 387 -7.40 -4.29 4.95
CA VAL A 387 -6.60 -5.17 5.82
C VAL A 387 -6.05 -6.41 5.10
N ARG A 388 -6.67 -6.85 4.01
CA ARG A 388 -6.34 -8.08 3.28
C ARG A 388 -4.87 -8.18 2.84
N PRO A 389 -4.22 -7.11 2.30
CA PRO A 389 -2.81 -7.18 1.93
C PRO A 389 -1.91 -7.60 3.08
N GLY A 390 -2.09 -7.03 4.27
CA GLY A 390 -1.32 -7.40 5.46
C GLY A 390 -1.56 -8.83 5.91
N TYR A 391 -2.78 -9.34 5.81
CA TYR A 391 -3.09 -10.75 6.09
C TYR A 391 -2.37 -11.70 5.13
N LEU A 392 -2.39 -11.38 3.83
CA LEU A 392 -1.70 -12.19 2.82
C LEU A 392 -0.19 -12.17 3.02
N GLN A 393 0.39 -11.00 3.26
CA GLN A 393 1.82 -10.87 3.55
C GLN A 393 2.21 -11.69 4.79
N THR A 394 1.44 -11.59 5.88
CA THR A 394 1.72 -12.36 7.09
C THR A 394 1.59 -13.86 6.86
N ALA A 395 0.62 -14.31 6.06
CA ALA A 395 0.47 -15.72 5.71
C ALA A 395 1.64 -16.22 4.85
N LEU A 396 2.04 -15.46 3.82
CA LEU A 396 3.16 -15.81 2.93
C LEU A 396 4.49 -15.80 3.68
N ALA A 397 4.68 -14.81 4.56
CA ALA A 397 5.89 -14.69 5.39
C ALA A 397 6.09 -15.85 6.37
N ALA A 398 5.09 -16.65 6.66
CA ALA A 398 5.24 -17.83 7.54
C ALA A 398 6.27 -18.85 7.02
N GLY A 399 6.49 -18.95 5.71
CA GLY A 399 7.55 -19.72 5.07
C GLY A 399 8.63 -18.84 4.46
N ALA A 400 9.30 -19.31 3.44
CA ALA A 400 10.13 -18.49 2.58
C ALA A 400 9.24 -17.67 1.61
N TRP A 401 9.57 -16.42 1.43
CA TRP A 401 8.88 -15.54 0.48
C TRP A 401 9.91 -14.75 -0.32
N VAL A 402 10.13 -15.13 -1.58
CA VAL A 402 11.19 -14.55 -2.41
C VAL A 402 10.59 -13.66 -3.49
N GLU A 403 11.11 -12.45 -3.56
CA GLU A 403 10.77 -11.46 -4.58
C GLU A 403 12.03 -10.95 -5.25
N ARG A 404 11.92 -10.57 -6.53
CA ARG A 404 12.98 -9.86 -7.23
C ARG A 404 12.85 -8.37 -6.92
N VAL A 405 13.87 -7.82 -6.31
CA VAL A 405 13.95 -6.38 -5.97
C VAL A 405 14.90 -5.62 -6.90
N GLY A 406 15.59 -6.32 -7.81
CA GLY A 406 16.48 -5.68 -8.77
C GLY A 406 17.02 -6.64 -9.82
N ALA A 407 17.55 -6.07 -10.87
CA ALA A 407 18.24 -6.78 -11.94
C ALA A 407 19.42 -5.92 -12.43
N ASN A 408 20.53 -6.56 -12.74
CA ASN A 408 21.70 -5.90 -13.31
C ASN A 408 22.20 -6.70 -14.51
N LEU A 409 22.41 -6.02 -15.62
CA LEU A 409 22.99 -6.57 -16.83
C LEU A 409 24.45 -6.14 -16.94
N THR A 410 25.32 -7.08 -17.27
CA THR A 410 26.75 -6.83 -17.47
C THR A 410 27.17 -7.39 -18.80
N GLU A 411 27.78 -6.56 -19.65
CA GLU A 411 28.29 -6.96 -20.96
C GLU A 411 29.42 -7.98 -20.80
N VAL A 412 29.32 -9.05 -21.57
CA VAL A 412 30.34 -10.11 -21.65
C VAL A 412 31.08 -10.06 -22.96
N VAL A 413 30.37 -9.83 -24.05
CA VAL A 413 30.86 -9.66 -25.40
C VAL A 413 30.07 -8.54 -26.06
N GLY A 414 30.76 -7.47 -26.44
CA GLY A 414 30.20 -6.29 -27.11
C GLY A 414 31.27 -5.22 -27.30
N ASP A 415 30.88 -3.96 -27.36
CA ASP A 415 31.76 -2.80 -27.59
C ASP A 415 32.04 -1.98 -26.33
N GLY A 416 31.40 -2.27 -25.20
CA GLY A 416 31.68 -1.69 -23.88
C GLY A 416 30.93 -0.38 -23.63
N ASP A 417 29.81 -0.13 -24.31
CA ASP A 417 29.05 1.12 -24.18
C ASP A 417 27.83 1.05 -23.23
N GLU A 418 27.65 -0.07 -22.56
CA GLU A 418 26.57 -0.34 -21.59
C GLU A 418 25.16 -0.45 -22.22
N HIS A 419 25.01 -0.43 -23.55
CA HIS A 419 23.76 -0.62 -24.25
C HIS A 419 23.69 -2.01 -24.88
N ILE A 420 22.51 -2.62 -24.81
CA ILE A 420 22.32 -3.97 -25.34
C ILE A 420 22.07 -3.88 -26.84
N GLU A 421 22.98 -4.42 -27.64
CA GLU A 421 22.90 -4.35 -29.10
C GLU A 421 22.90 -5.72 -29.78
N ALA A 422 22.59 -5.69 -31.09
CA ALA A 422 22.60 -6.90 -31.91
C ALA A 422 24.01 -7.53 -32.02
N GLY A 423 24.14 -8.79 -31.70
CA GLY A 423 25.38 -9.55 -31.74
C GLY A 423 26.11 -9.65 -30.40
N GLU A 424 25.58 -9.05 -29.36
CA GLU A 424 26.20 -9.00 -28.04
C GLU A 424 25.76 -10.13 -27.12
N THR A 425 26.58 -10.35 -26.07
CA THR A 425 26.30 -11.33 -25.01
C THR A 425 26.34 -10.64 -23.65
N TRP A 426 25.34 -10.88 -22.83
CA TRP A 426 25.14 -10.23 -21.56
C TRP A 426 24.89 -11.23 -20.42
N ASP A 427 25.37 -10.91 -19.24
CA ASP A 427 25.08 -11.62 -17.99
C ASP A 427 24.05 -10.83 -17.18
N LEU A 428 22.90 -11.44 -16.89
CA LEU A 428 21.86 -10.93 -16.02
C LEU A 428 22.10 -11.49 -14.60
N THR A 429 22.21 -10.59 -13.64
CA THR A 429 22.25 -10.93 -12.20
C THR A 429 21.04 -10.31 -11.53
N LEU A 430 20.26 -11.13 -10.84
CA LEU A 430 19.09 -10.68 -10.10
C LEU A 430 19.46 -10.37 -8.66
N THR A 431 18.87 -9.34 -8.10
CA THR A 431 18.84 -9.09 -6.65
C THR A 431 17.51 -9.58 -6.12
N LEU A 432 17.55 -10.50 -5.17
CA LEU A 432 16.40 -11.11 -4.56
C LEU A 432 16.30 -10.71 -3.09
N ALA A 433 15.10 -10.57 -2.57
CA ALA A 433 14.80 -10.41 -1.16
C ALA A 433 13.97 -11.59 -0.65
N ASN A 434 14.27 -12.07 0.56
CA ASN A 434 13.45 -13.04 1.26
C ASN A 434 12.69 -12.35 2.39
N GLY A 435 11.46 -11.91 2.13
CA GLY A 435 10.55 -11.33 3.13
C GLY A 435 9.89 -12.34 4.06
N GLY A 436 10.27 -13.65 3.97
CA GLY A 436 9.76 -14.70 4.81
C GLY A 436 10.61 -14.98 6.04
N VAL A 437 10.05 -15.72 7.01
CA VAL A 437 10.72 -16.09 8.27
C VAL A 437 11.48 -17.43 8.18
N ALA A 438 11.43 -18.10 7.04
CA ALA A 438 12.19 -19.31 6.75
C ALA A 438 13.33 -19.05 5.77
N GLN A 439 14.36 -19.91 5.82
CA GLN A 439 15.45 -19.95 4.84
C GLN A 439 14.88 -20.20 3.45
N ALA A 440 15.21 -19.35 2.47
CA ALA A 440 14.81 -19.52 1.08
C ALA A 440 15.95 -20.08 0.26
N ALA A 441 15.89 -21.34 -0.12
CA ALA A 441 16.82 -21.96 -1.06
C ALA A 441 16.07 -22.36 -2.33
N GLY A 442 16.61 -21.98 -3.50
CA GLY A 442 15.92 -22.19 -4.74
C GLY A 442 16.76 -21.95 -5.99
N THR A 443 16.09 -21.76 -7.09
CA THR A 443 16.68 -21.52 -8.40
C THR A 443 15.95 -20.39 -9.12
N VAL A 444 16.71 -19.45 -9.66
CA VAL A 444 16.22 -18.53 -10.67
C VAL A 444 16.40 -19.14 -12.06
N SER A 445 15.47 -18.91 -12.96
CA SER A 445 15.58 -19.31 -14.36
C SER A 445 15.26 -18.16 -15.29
N LEU A 446 15.85 -18.20 -16.51
CA LEU A 446 15.59 -17.23 -17.58
C LEU A 446 15.13 -18.01 -18.83
N ALA A 447 14.04 -17.57 -19.43
CA ALA A 447 13.55 -18.11 -20.67
C ALA A 447 13.21 -17.00 -21.68
N SER A 448 13.32 -17.30 -22.97
CA SER A 448 12.93 -16.42 -24.07
C SER A 448 12.11 -17.20 -25.09
N THR A 449 11.03 -16.59 -25.57
CA THR A 449 10.28 -17.08 -26.72
C THR A 449 10.67 -16.34 -28.01
N ALA A 450 11.43 -15.24 -27.89
CA ALA A 450 11.92 -14.45 -29.01
C ALA A 450 13.11 -15.15 -29.70
N PRO A 451 13.03 -15.44 -31.00
CA PRO A 451 14.10 -16.12 -31.71
C PRO A 451 15.39 -15.28 -31.85
N GLU A 452 15.31 -13.99 -31.56
CA GLU A 452 16.42 -13.04 -31.52
C GLU A 452 17.26 -13.15 -30.25
N ILE A 453 16.72 -13.72 -29.19
CA ILE A 453 17.39 -13.85 -27.89
C ILE A 453 17.65 -15.31 -27.57
N THR A 454 18.93 -15.69 -27.52
CA THR A 454 19.35 -17.02 -27.08
C THR A 454 19.73 -16.97 -25.61
N VAL A 455 19.16 -17.85 -24.79
CA VAL A 455 19.57 -18.01 -23.40
C VAL A 455 20.63 -19.10 -23.33
N ASP A 456 21.86 -18.72 -22.96
CA ASP A 456 23.04 -19.60 -22.91
C ASP A 456 23.25 -20.25 -21.53
N LEU A 457 22.92 -19.48 -20.44
CA LEU A 457 22.85 -19.98 -19.07
C LEU A 457 21.45 -19.68 -18.55
N SER A 458 20.63 -20.71 -18.40
CA SER A 458 19.21 -20.57 -18.07
C SER A 458 18.91 -20.56 -16.59
N ASP A 459 19.82 -21.04 -15.73
CA ASP A 459 19.53 -21.31 -14.33
C ASP A 459 20.67 -20.91 -13.42
N ALA A 460 20.33 -20.36 -12.24
CA ALA A 460 21.30 -20.10 -11.18
C ALA A 460 20.65 -20.35 -9.79
N PRO A 461 21.39 -20.91 -8.83
CA PRO A 461 20.87 -21.14 -7.47
C PRO A 461 20.87 -19.85 -6.65
N PHE A 462 20.01 -19.80 -5.64
CA PHE A 462 20.07 -18.84 -4.55
C PHE A 462 19.84 -19.50 -3.19
N ASP A 463 20.31 -18.83 -2.13
CA ASP A 463 20.15 -19.26 -0.74
C ASP A 463 20.14 -18.02 0.15
N LEU A 464 18.98 -17.65 0.69
CA LEU A 464 18.72 -16.41 1.41
C LEU A 464 18.20 -16.69 2.81
N ALA A 465 18.85 -16.14 3.82
CA ALA A 465 18.32 -16.16 5.18
C ALA A 465 17.02 -15.34 5.29
N PRO A 466 16.21 -15.56 6.35
CA PRO A 466 15.06 -14.71 6.65
C PRO A 466 15.41 -13.21 6.66
N GLY A 467 14.60 -12.38 6.03
CA GLY A 467 14.80 -10.93 5.93
C GLY A 467 16.07 -10.50 5.17
N ALA A 468 16.72 -11.39 4.44
CA ALA A 468 17.98 -11.09 3.75
C ALA A 468 17.76 -10.81 2.26
N GLN A 469 18.56 -9.90 1.73
CA GLN A 469 18.74 -9.73 0.30
C GLN A 469 20.04 -10.42 -0.18
N GLY A 470 20.05 -10.87 -1.44
CA GLY A 470 21.19 -11.49 -2.06
C GLY A 470 21.09 -11.55 -3.58
N SER A 471 22.20 -11.91 -4.22
CA SER A 471 22.28 -11.98 -5.69
C SER A 471 22.14 -13.42 -6.17
N ALA A 472 21.43 -13.60 -7.29
CA ALA A 472 21.32 -14.87 -8.02
C ALA A 472 21.72 -14.66 -9.49
N GLY A 473 22.58 -15.52 -10.02
CA GLY A 473 23.11 -15.41 -11.37
C GLY A 473 24.59 -15.84 -11.45
N PRO A 474 25.29 -15.58 -12.58
CA PRO A 474 24.72 -14.97 -13.78
C PRO A 474 23.80 -15.91 -14.56
N LEU A 475 22.77 -15.31 -15.17
CA LEU A 475 22.00 -15.92 -16.26
C LEU A 475 22.52 -15.29 -17.54
N ARG A 476 22.85 -16.06 -18.58
CA ARG A 476 23.50 -15.51 -19.78
C ARG A 476 22.57 -15.54 -20.98
N LEU A 477 22.54 -14.43 -21.69
CA LEU A 477 21.80 -14.29 -22.94
C LEU A 477 22.70 -13.72 -24.05
N THR A 478 22.39 -14.09 -25.30
CA THR A 478 23.04 -13.56 -26.50
C THR A 478 21.96 -13.02 -27.43
N VAL A 479 22.15 -11.77 -27.86
CA VAL A 479 21.33 -11.10 -28.86
C VAL A 479 21.79 -11.48 -30.26
N ALA A 480 20.91 -11.92 -31.14
CA ALA A 480 21.25 -12.30 -32.51
C ALA A 480 21.83 -11.08 -33.27
N ALA A 481 22.84 -11.32 -34.14
CA ALA A 481 23.49 -10.26 -34.91
C ALA A 481 22.56 -9.50 -35.89
N ALA A 482 21.35 -10.01 -36.15
CA ALA A 482 20.34 -9.36 -37.00
C ALA A 482 19.09 -9.01 -36.18
N ALA A 483 19.19 -8.98 -34.86
CA ALA A 483 18.08 -8.60 -34.00
C ALA A 483 17.69 -7.13 -34.28
N PRO A 484 16.44 -6.82 -34.53
CA PRO A 484 15.99 -5.43 -34.59
C PRO A 484 16.06 -4.79 -33.19
N SER A 485 16.21 -3.45 -33.16
CA SER A 485 16.05 -2.70 -31.92
C SER A 485 14.58 -2.78 -31.51
N ALA A 486 14.32 -3.32 -30.35
CA ALA A 486 12.99 -3.51 -29.79
C ALA A 486 13.09 -3.88 -28.30
N ALA A 487 11.98 -3.77 -27.58
CA ALA A 487 11.83 -4.42 -26.28
C ALA A 487 11.44 -5.91 -26.50
N TYR A 488 12.17 -6.79 -25.85
CA TYR A 488 11.94 -8.23 -25.86
C TYR A 488 11.49 -8.66 -24.47
N VAL A 489 10.33 -9.31 -24.37
CA VAL A 489 9.86 -9.84 -23.09
C VAL A 489 10.46 -11.23 -22.88
N LEU A 490 11.24 -11.36 -21.81
CA LEU A 490 11.77 -12.61 -21.30
C LEU A 490 10.94 -13.03 -20.08
N GLU A 491 11.08 -14.30 -19.69
CA GLU A 491 10.45 -14.83 -18.49
C GLU A 491 11.51 -15.17 -17.46
N ILE A 492 11.39 -14.56 -16.26
CA ILE A 492 12.18 -14.92 -15.09
C ILE A 492 11.32 -15.84 -14.23
N GLY A 493 11.79 -17.06 -13.99
CA GLY A 493 11.19 -18.00 -13.06
C GLY A 493 11.94 -18.01 -11.73
N LEU A 494 11.20 -17.93 -10.63
CA LEU A 494 11.73 -18.11 -9.28
C LEU A 494 11.10 -19.36 -8.68
N THR A 495 11.94 -20.35 -8.34
CA THR A 495 11.48 -21.63 -7.78
C THR A 495 12.06 -21.82 -6.39
N TRP A 496 11.20 -21.96 -5.37
CA TRP A 496 11.57 -22.29 -3.99
C TRP A 496 10.41 -23.02 -3.31
N GLU A 497 10.66 -23.83 -2.32
CA GLU A 497 9.65 -24.62 -1.61
C GLU A 497 8.77 -25.52 -2.54
N GLY A 498 9.25 -25.83 -3.76
CA GLY A 498 8.52 -26.63 -4.74
C GLY A 498 7.57 -25.85 -5.64
N GLU A 499 7.36 -24.58 -5.37
CA GLU A 499 6.56 -23.65 -6.19
C GLU A 499 7.43 -22.85 -7.15
N THR A 500 6.84 -22.40 -8.25
CA THR A 500 7.49 -21.54 -9.23
C THR A 500 6.60 -20.33 -9.51
N SER A 501 7.12 -19.12 -9.28
CA SER A 501 6.56 -17.90 -9.83
C SER A 501 7.26 -17.56 -11.14
N VAL A 502 6.53 -16.98 -12.09
CA VAL A 502 7.08 -16.49 -13.36
C VAL A 502 6.67 -15.04 -13.51
N GLU A 503 7.63 -14.20 -13.81
CA GLU A 503 7.40 -12.78 -14.06
C GLU A 503 8.04 -12.35 -15.37
N PRO A 504 7.47 -11.36 -16.07
CA PRO A 504 8.06 -10.79 -17.27
C PRO A 504 9.31 -9.96 -16.91
N PHE A 505 10.27 -9.96 -17.82
CA PHE A 505 11.45 -9.12 -17.78
C PHE A 505 11.64 -8.48 -19.15
N SER A 506 11.55 -7.16 -19.21
CA SER A 506 11.74 -6.42 -20.46
C SER A 506 13.24 -6.23 -20.74
N LEU A 507 13.71 -6.75 -21.87
CA LEU A 507 15.08 -6.57 -22.37
C LEU A 507 15.03 -5.60 -23.54
N VAL A 508 15.55 -4.40 -23.35
CA VAL A 508 15.57 -3.37 -24.39
C VAL A 508 16.84 -3.46 -25.22
N VAL A 509 16.72 -3.77 -26.51
CA VAL A 509 17.83 -3.92 -27.45
C VAL A 509 17.90 -2.71 -28.37
N GLY A 510 19.04 -2.06 -28.46
CA GLY A 510 19.33 -0.89 -29.29
C GLY A 510 19.79 0.31 -28.47
N GLN A 511 20.31 1.32 -29.17
CA GLN A 511 20.78 2.53 -28.52
C GLN A 511 19.61 3.45 -28.13
N PRO A 512 19.68 4.09 -26.94
CA PRO A 512 18.66 5.06 -26.54
C PRO A 512 18.67 6.26 -27.51
N ARG A 513 17.48 6.70 -27.90
CA ARG A 513 17.22 7.87 -28.74
C ARG A 513 16.27 8.79 -28.03
N LEU A 514 16.67 10.03 -27.84
CA LEU A 514 15.83 11.04 -27.20
C LEU A 514 14.73 11.47 -28.16
N LEU A 515 13.47 11.27 -27.76
CA LEU A 515 12.29 11.65 -28.54
C LEU A 515 11.76 13.03 -28.18
N ALA A 516 11.84 13.39 -26.90
CA ALA A 516 11.37 14.68 -26.41
C ALA A 516 12.16 15.06 -25.15
N HIS A 517 12.36 16.36 -24.98
CA HIS A 517 12.97 16.94 -23.79
C HIS A 517 12.29 18.27 -23.46
N ASP A 518 11.97 18.47 -22.21
CA ASP A 518 11.56 19.76 -21.67
C ASP A 518 12.43 20.06 -20.46
N ASP A 519 13.32 21.04 -20.59
CA ASP A 519 14.21 21.54 -19.55
C ASP A 519 13.53 22.61 -18.68
N MET A 520 12.23 22.83 -18.87
CA MET A 520 11.39 23.82 -18.17
C MET A 520 11.86 25.28 -18.29
N GLU A 521 12.83 25.61 -19.17
CA GLU A 521 13.47 26.92 -19.24
C GLU A 521 12.79 27.92 -20.18
N SER A 522 12.13 27.44 -21.25
CA SER A 522 11.74 28.31 -22.35
C SER A 522 10.33 28.89 -22.23
N ASP A 523 9.28 28.07 -22.16
CA ASP A 523 7.88 28.50 -22.06
C ASP A 523 7.01 27.39 -21.46
N ASP A 524 5.72 27.64 -21.23
CA ASP A 524 4.81 26.67 -20.58
C ASP A 524 4.33 25.55 -21.52
N PHE A 525 4.67 25.63 -22.71
CA PHE A 525 4.60 24.71 -23.84
C PHE A 525 3.42 23.70 -23.84
N GLY A 526 2.21 24.17 -23.53
CA GLY A 526 1.03 23.33 -23.56
C GLY A 526 0.82 22.51 -22.28
N TRP A 527 1.65 22.70 -21.25
CA TRP A 527 1.34 22.28 -19.91
C TRP A 527 0.11 23.03 -19.39
N THR A 528 -0.71 22.34 -18.62
CA THR A 528 -1.92 22.91 -18.02
C THR A 528 -1.93 22.65 -16.54
N VAL A 529 -2.34 23.67 -15.78
CA VAL A 529 -2.50 23.60 -14.32
C VAL A 529 -3.98 23.65 -13.99
N ALA A 530 -4.44 22.73 -13.14
CA ALA A 530 -5.78 22.74 -12.58
C ALA A 530 -5.68 22.79 -11.06
N ASP A 531 -6.45 23.70 -10.45
CA ASP A 531 -6.31 24.04 -9.04
C ASP A 531 -7.62 23.94 -8.29
N ALA A 532 -7.51 23.42 -7.06
CA ALA A 532 -8.46 23.65 -5.98
C ALA A 532 -7.80 24.44 -4.81
N THR A 533 -6.63 25.05 -5.05
CA THR A 533 -5.79 25.72 -4.05
C THR A 533 -5.40 27.14 -4.47
N ASN A 534 -4.81 27.91 -3.55
CA ASN A 534 -4.26 29.24 -3.82
C ASN A 534 -2.79 29.23 -4.29
N TYR A 535 -2.08 28.10 -4.12
CA TYR A 535 -0.66 27.95 -4.40
C TYR A 535 -0.41 26.77 -5.32
N SER A 536 -0.72 26.98 -6.59
CA SER A 536 -0.61 26.01 -7.66
C SER A 536 0.79 25.87 -8.21
N PHE A 537 0.96 24.88 -9.10
CA PHE A 537 2.16 24.80 -9.93
C PHE A 537 2.37 26.06 -10.76
N GLU A 538 3.55 26.63 -10.67
CA GLU A 538 4.01 27.72 -11.53
C GLU A 538 5.40 27.44 -12.07
N ARG A 539 5.67 27.80 -13.32
CA ARG A 539 6.99 27.57 -13.92
C ARG A 539 7.88 28.79 -13.69
N THR A 540 8.78 28.69 -12.71
CA THR A 540 9.64 29.80 -12.30
C THR A 540 10.89 29.32 -11.56
N ILE A 541 11.69 30.25 -11.05
CA ILE A 541 12.82 29.96 -10.17
C ILE A 541 12.29 29.79 -8.74
N PRO A 542 12.45 28.62 -8.10
CA PRO A 542 11.97 28.41 -6.75
C PRO A 542 12.76 29.23 -5.73
N GLN A 543 12.11 29.63 -4.64
CA GLN A 543 12.75 30.33 -3.54
C GLN A 543 12.80 29.43 -2.30
N GLN A 544 13.97 29.26 -1.74
CA GLN A 544 14.18 28.33 -0.63
C GLN A 544 13.31 28.69 0.58
N THR A 545 12.60 27.67 1.07
CA THR A 545 11.89 27.69 2.36
C THR A 545 12.42 26.56 3.25
N THR A 546 12.39 26.77 4.56
CA THR A 546 12.85 25.78 5.54
C THR A 546 11.95 25.75 6.76
N SER A 547 11.73 24.57 7.32
CA SER A 547 11.02 24.36 8.58
C SER A 547 11.80 23.40 9.47
N GLY A 548 11.99 23.74 10.74
CA GLY A 548 12.73 22.90 11.69
C GLY A 548 14.17 22.55 11.28
N GLY A 549 14.75 23.33 10.34
CA GLY A 549 16.10 23.06 9.80
C GLY A 549 16.11 22.12 8.59
N GLN A 550 14.95 21.65 8.14
CA GLN A 550 14.79 20.88 6.91
C GLN A 550 14.35 21.80 5.78
N THR A 551 14.76 21.50 4.53
CA THR A 551 14.32 22.22 3.35
C THR A 551 12.94 21.72 2.96
N VAL A 552 11.96 22.60 2.89
CA VAL A 552 10.61 22.32 2.39
C VAL A 552 10.59 22.53 0.88
N GLN A 553 10.98 23.73 0.42
CA GLN A 553 11.18 24.04 -0.99
C GLN A 553 12.67 24.36 -1.24
N PRO A 554 13.32 23.75 -2.26
CA PRO A 554 14.70 24.08 -2.61
C PRO A 554 14.78 25.50 -3.21
N GLY A 555 15.97 26.11 -3.14
CA GLY A 555 16.23 27.44 -3.70
C GLY A 555 16.78 27.41 -5.14
N SER A 556 16.79 26.26 -5.77
CA SER A 556 17.22 26.04 -7.15
C SER A 556 16.41 24.91 -7.77
N ASP A 557 16.36 24.87 -9.09
CA ASP A 557 15.92 23.74 -9.90
C ASP A 557 16.79 22.48 -9.65
N ASN A 558 16.60 21.46 -10.46
CA ASN A 558 17.37 20.22 -10.39
C ASN A 558 18.89 20.51 -10.57
N PRO A 559 19.74 20.26 -9.55
CA PRO A 559 21.17 20.57 -9.64
C PRO A 559 21.94 19.64 -10.60
N ALA A 560 21.34 18.54 -11.05
CA ALA A 560 21.90 17.64 -12.05
C ALA A 560 21.53 18.04 -13.48
N GLY A 561 20.53 18.90 -13.64
CA GLY A 561 20.04 19.43 -14.90
C GLY A 561 20.78 20.68 -15.36
N SER A 562 20.14 21.40 -16.27
CA SER A 562 20.60 22.70 -16.79
C SER A 562 19.52 23.72 -16.64
N GLY A 563 19.90 24.97 -16.33
CA GLY A 563 18.91 26.03 -16.25
C GLY A 563 18.77 26.63 -14.85
N SER A 564 17.58 27.11 -14.54
CA SER A 564 17.29 27.75 -13.25
C SER A 564 15.79 27.72 -12.90
N ARG A 565 14.96 27.20 -13.80
CA ARG A 565 13.50 27.15 -13.66
C ARG A 565 13.01 25.70 -13.61
N CYS A 566 11.99 25.50 -12.85
CA CYS A 566 11.25 24.24 -12.79
C CYS A 566 9.75 24.54 -12.66
N TRP A 567 8.90 23.55 -12.75
CA TRP A 567 7.56 23.64 -12.21
C TRP A 567 7.65 23.47 -10.69
N VAL A 568 7.06 24.41 -9.96
CA VAL A 568 7.11 24.46 -8.49
C VAL A 568 5.78 24.93 -7.94
N THR A 569 5.31 24.34 -6.86
CA THR A 569 4.15 24.80 -6.11
C THR A 569 4.55 26.02 -5.28
N GLY A 570 3.74 27.08 -5.27
CA GLY A 570 3.94 28.27 -4.42
C GLY A 570 5.36 28.84 -4.38
N ALA A 571 5.98 29.10 -5.54
CA ALA A 571 7.42 29.39 -5.71
C ALA A 571 8.03 30.48 -4.83
N ALA A 572 7.25 31.41 -4.31
CA ALA A 572 7.73 32.56 -3.56
C ALA A 572 7.93 32.20 -2.08
N ALA A 573 9.13 32.41 -1.55
CA ALA A 573 9.34 32.34 -0.10
C ALA A 573 8.50 33.39 0.62
N GLY A 574 7.59 32.96 1.46
CA GLY A 574 6.75 33.82 2.29
C GLY A 574 7.44 34.30 3.56
N SER A 575 6.64 34.78 4.52
CA SER A 575 7.16 35.17 5.85
C SER A 575 7.53 33.98 6.74
N SER A 576 7.01 32.80 6.40
CA SER A 576 7.31 31.48 7.00
C SER A 576 7.18 30.42 5.93
N ALA A 577 7.63 29.20 6.17
CA ALA A 577 7.49 28.08 5.25
C ALA A 577 6.01 27.80 4.88
N GLY A 578 5.08 27.88 5.82
CA GLY A 578 3.66 27.73 5.62
C GLY A 578 2.93 28.99 5.14
N THR A 579 3.58 29.87 4.34
CA THR A 579 2.89 31.08 3.83
C THR A 579 2.37 30.84 2.42
N ASN A 580 3.06 30.06 1.61
CA ASN A 580 2.78 29.84 0.21
C ASN A 580 2.89 28.34 -0.18
N ASP A 581 2.80 27.46 0.77
CA ASP A 581 2.67 26.02 0.56
C ASP A 581 1.30 25.63 0.00
N VAL A 582 1.16 24.42 -0.47
CA VAL A 582 -0.10 23.94 -1.06
C VAL A 582 -1.14 23.79 0.04
N ASP A 583 -2.30 24.42 -0.15
CA ASP A 583 -3.50 24.27 0.67
C ASP A 583 -4.61 23.66 -0.21
N GLY A 584 -4.81 22.35 -0.20
CA GLY A 584 -5.71 21.62 -1.10
C GLY A 584 -4.96 20.93 -2.24
N THR A 585 -5.57 20.76 -3.42
CA THR A 585 -4.99 19.96 -4.52
C THR A 585 -4.60 20.83 -5.72
N THR A 586 -3.39 20.64 -6.25
CA THR A 586 -2.94 21.19 -7.52
C THR A 586 -2.49 20.08 -8.47
N VAL A 587 -2.84 20.22 -9.75
CA VAL A 587 -2.60 19.21 -10.78
C VAL A 587 -1.90 19.82 -11.98
N LEU A 588 -0.72 19.32 -12.31
CA LEU A 588 0.03 19.70 -13.50
C LEU A 588 -0.11 18.59 -14.55
N THR A 589 -0.61 18.92 -15.74
CA THR A 589 -0.80 17.96 -16.83
C THR A 589 0.05 18.33 -18.03
N SER A 590 0.79 17.35 -18.56
CA SER A 590 1.65 17.53 -19.72
C SER A 590 0.87 17.77 -21.02
N PRO A 591 1.50 18.34 -22.05
CA PRO A 591 1.00 18.23 -23.40
C PRO A 591 0.98 16.76 -23.86
N ARG A 592 0.33 16.49 -24.98
CA ARG A 592 0.26 15.14 -25.57
C ARG A 592 1.58 14.72 -26.19
N PHE A 593 1.96 13.47 -25.95
CA PHE A 593 3.02 12.79 -26.66
C PHE A 593 2.42 11.85 -27.70
N ARG A 594 3.12 11.70 -28.83
CA ARG A 594 2.77 10.72 -29.83
C ARG A 594 3.70 9.52 -29.74
N ALA A 595 3.14 8.39 -29.36
CA ALA A 595 3.89 7.19 -29.05
C ALA A 595 3.48 5.96 -29.88
N SER A 596 2.43 6.06 -30.70
CA SER A 596 2.05 4.94 -31.57
C SER A 596 3.15 4.62 -32.58
N GLY A 597 3.63 3.40 -32.57
CA GLY A 597 4.72 2.95 -33.44
C GLY A 597 6.08 2.83 -32.77
N PHE A 598 6.17 3.10 -31.49
CA PHE A 598 7.29 2.70 -30.66
C PHE A 598 6.89 1.46 -29.84
N ASP A 599 7.83 0.55 -29.70
CA ASP A 599 7.65 -0.65 -28.87
C ASP A 599 8.16 -0.45 -27.45
N HIS A 600 8.97 0.62 -27.24
CA HIS A 600 9.53 0.99 -25.95
C HIS A 600 9.65 2.51 -25.81
N LEU A 601 9.20 3.04 -24.66
CA LEU A 601 9.39 4.43 -24.27
C LEU A 601 9.78 4.51 -22.81
N GLU A 602 10.98 5.04 -22.55
CA GLU A 602 11.46 5.37 -21.23
C GLU A 602 11.14 6.84 -20.94
N LEU A 603 10.37 7.09 -19.89
CA LEU A 603 10.13 8.40 -19.33
C LEU A 603 11.13 8.65 -18.21
N GLU A 604 11.88 9.76 -18.29
CA GLU A 604 12.78 10.24 -17.24
C GLU A 604 12.39 11.65 -16.83
N PHE A 605 12.36 11.95 -15.53
CA PHE A 605 12.19 13.32 -15.02
C PHE A 605 12.82 13.48 -13.65
N ALA A 606 13.13 14.72 -13.27
CA ALA A 606 13.54 15.05 -11.92
C ALA A 606 12.36 15.58 -11.12
N ARG A 607 12.21 15.11 -9.87
CA ARG A 607 11.18 15.56 -8.96
C ARG A 607 11.71 15.85 -7.56
N TRP A 608 11.04 16.76 -6.85
CA TRP A 608 11.19 17.01 -5.42
C TRP A 608 9.81 16.93 -4.78
N PHE A 609 9.72 16.33 -3.61
CA PHE A 609 8.50 16.39 -2.82
C PHE A 609 8.81 16.53 -1.34
N ALA A 610 8.11 17.44 -0.68
CA ALA A 610 8.19 17.68 0.75
C ALA A 610 6.79 17.70 1.36
N ASN A 611 6.63 16.96 2.45
CA ASN A 611 5.48 16.98 3.34
C ASN A 611 6.05 17.03 4.77
N LEU A 612 6.04 18.21 5.44
CA LEU A 612 6.76 18.51 6.69
C LEU A 612 5.97 19.47 7.60
N PRO A 613 6.31 19.47 8.87
CA PRO A 613 6.21 18.45 9.86
C PRO A 613 4.78 18.40 10.39
N GLY A 614 4.01 17.45 9.97
CA GLY A 614 2.68 17.20 10.50
C GLY A 614 2.66 16.10 11.54
N SER A 615 1.50 15.92 12.14
CA SER A 615 1.20 14.77 13.01
C SER A 615 0.93 13.50 12.21
N ALA A 616 0.68 13.63 10.91
CA ALA A 616 0.61 12.56 9.93
C ALA A 616 1.34 13.06 8.68
N LEU A 617 2.26 12.28 8.13
CA LEU A 617 2.84 12.49 6.82
C LEU A 617 1.97 11.71 5.84
N ASP A 618 0.75 12.25 5.57
CA ASP A 618 -0.32 11.57 4.84
C ASP A 618 -0.46 12.04 3.40
N ASP A 619 0.28 13.07 3.00
CA ASP A 619 0.28 13.56 1.64
C ASP A 619 1.36 12.92 0.79
N VAL A 620 1.07 12.75 -0.50
CA VAL A 620 1.97 12.17 -1.49
C VAL A 620 1.96 12.97 -2.78
N LEU A 621 3.09 12.96 -3.48
CA LEU A 621 3.14 13.31 -4.88
C LEU A 621 2.73 12.08 -5.70
N THR A 622 1.66 12.18 -6.49
CA THR A 622 1.30 11.14 -7.44
C THR A 622 1.68 11.53 -8.87
N VAL A 623 2.25 10.56 -9.59
CA VAL A 623 2.56 10.68 -11.02
C VAL A 623 1.81 9.60 -11.78
N GLU A 624 1.07 9.99 -12.80
CA GLU A 624 0.20 9.10 -13.55
C GLU A 624 0.35 9.30 -15.05
N VAL A 625 0.10 8.24 -15.83
CA VAL A 625 0.07 8.25 -17.29
C VAL A 625 -1.31 7.91 -17.82
N SER A 626 -1.70 8.55 -18.90
CA SER A 626 -2.94 8.28 -19.64
C SER A 626 -2.62 7.97 -21.09
N ASP A 627 -3.28 6.98 -21.68
CA ASP A 627 -3.18 6.60 -23.10
C ASP A 627 -4.37 7.09 -23.95
N ASP A 628 -5.35 7.73 -23.32
CA ASP A 628 -6.61 8.16 -23.94
C ASP A 628 -6.80 9.69 -23.88
N GLY A 629 -5.72 10.43 -23.63
CA GLY A 629 -5.72 11.91 -23.59
C GLY A 629 -6.25 12.50 -22.29
N GLY A 630 -6.29 11.73 -21.22
CA GLY A 630 -6.71 12.14 -19.88
C GLY A 630 -8.09 11.65 -19.47
N GLY A 631 -8.66 10.69 -20.18
CA GLY A 631 -9.95 10.06 -19.83
C GLY A 631 -9.81 9.04 -18.70
N SER A 632 -8.70 8.31 -18.69
CA SER A 632 -8.31 7.38 -17.61
C SER A 632 -6.83 7.52 -17.31
N TRP A 633 -6.40 7.12 -16.10
CA TRP A 633 -5.05 7.30 -15.61
C TRP A 633 -4.52 6.05 -14.92
N ALA A 634 -3.28 5.67 -15.23
CA ALA A 634 -2.54 4.61 -14.58
C ALA A 634 -1.43 5.22 -13.71
N LEU A 635 -1.27 4.72 -12.50
CA LEU A 635 -0.25 5.20 -11.56
C LEU A 635 1.15 4.76 -12.02
N LEU A 636 2.09 5.71 -12.05
CA LEU A 636 3.53 5.47 -12.22
C LEU A 636 4.23 5.50 -10.88
N GLU A 637 3.98 6.53 -10.07
CA GLU A 637 4.65 6.74 -8.78
C GLU A 637 3.70 7.38 -7.77
N SER A 638 3.82 6.96 -6.52
CA SER A 638 3.28 7.64 -5.34
C SER A 638 4.43 7.87 -4.37
N THR A 639 4.85 9.11 -4.21
CA THR A 639 6.05 9.47 -3.45
C THR A 639 5.66 10.12 -2.14
N PRO A 640 6.01 9.51 -0.99
CA PRO A 640 5.93 10.17 0.30
C PRO A 640 7.00 11.25 0.45
N ASN A 641 7.05 11.93 1.60
CA ASN A 641 8.06 12.93 1.91
C ASN A 641 9.49 12.45 1.64
N ASP A 642 10.21 13.15 0.76
CA ASP A 642 11.58 12.77 0.34
C ASP A 642 12.61 13.89 0.54
N ASN A 643 12.23 15.16 0.45
CA ASN A 643 13.06 16.36 0.68
C ASN A 643 14.38 16.40 -0.09
N GLN A 644 14.42 15.83 -1.28
CA GLN A 644 15.60 15.86 -2.15
C GLN A 644 15.20 15.74 -3.63
N TRP A 645 16.00 16.33 -4.50
CA TRP A 645 15.85 16.08 -5.92
C TRP A 645 16.20 14.62 -6.25
N ARG A 646 15.30 13.97 -6.98
CA ARG A 646 15.53 12.63 -7.54
C ARG A 646 15.16 12.61 -9.00
N THR A 647 16.05 12.03 -9.79
CA THR A 647 15.73 11.61 -11.15
C THR A 647 15.15 10.20 -11.07
N VAL A 648 13.99 10.01 -11.67
CA VAL A 648 13.27 8.74 -11.74
C VAL A 648 12.97 8.40 -13.18
N SER A 649 12.86 7.12 -13.50
CA SER A 649 12.50 6.66 -14.84
C SER A 649 11.52 5.49 -14.83
N PHE A 650 10.71 5.39 -15.91
CA PHE A 650 9.63 4.43 -16.06
C PHE A 650 9.55 3.96 -17.51
N SER A 651 9.51 2.64 -17.72
CA SER A 651 9.14 2.06 -19.02
C SER A 651 7.62 2.17 -19.18
N LEU A 652 7.16 3.08 -20.04
CA LEU A 652 5.74 3.44 -20.12
C LEU A 652 4.85 2.28 -20.59
N GLU A 653 5.36 1.37 -21.40
CA GLU A 653 4.64 0.17 -21.86
C GLU A 653 4.28 -0.80 -20.74
N ASP A 654 4.97 -0.76 -19.62
CA ASP A 654 4.67 -1.58 -18.43
C ASP A 654 3.43 -1.07 -17.69
N HIS A 655 3.03 0.18 -17.93
CA HIS A 655 1.94 0.85 -17.22
C HIS A 655 0.73 1.16 -18.09
N THR A 656 0.94 1.34 -19.41
CA THR A 656 -0.13 1.77 -20.32
C THR A 656 0.16 1.37 -21.78
N THR A 657 -0.84 1.52 -22.64
CA THR A 657 -0.67 1.31 -24.09
C THR A 657 -0.02 2.53 -24.74
N LEU A 658 1.01 2.34 -25.58
CA LEU A 658 1.67 3.42 -26.29
C LEU A 658 0.79 3.94 -27.42
N THR A 659 0.08 5.03 -27.20
CA THR A 659 -0.82 5.68 -28.16
C THR A 659 -0.32 7.06 -28.57
N ASP A 660 -1.01 7.71 -29.55
CA ASP A 660 -0.73 9.12 -29.92
C ASP A 660 -1.36 10.14 -28.96
N ASP A 661 -2.04 9.69 -27.91
CA ASP A 661 -2.73 10.50 -26.94
C ASP A 661 -2.17 10.35 -25.52
N LEU A 662 -0.89 9.96 -25.39
CA LEU A 662 -0.23 9.87 -24.09
C LEU A 662 -0.15 11.23 -23.39
N ARG A 663 -0.44 11.24 -22.09
CA ARG A 663 -0.25 12.38 -21.20
C ARG A 663 0.27 11.94 -19.84
N LEU A 664 0.96 12.84 -19.17
CA LEU A 664 1.40 12.69 -17.79
C LEU A 664 0.62 13.65 -16.91
N ARG A 665 0.37 13.25 -15.66
CA ARG A 665 -0.25 14.06 -14.63
C ARG A 665 0.57 13.97 -13.35
N PHE A 666 0.86 15.14 -12.77
CA PHE A 666 1.54 15.28 -11.47
C PHE A 666 0.55 15.93 -10.53
N THR A 667 0.23 15.29 -9.43
CA THR A 667 -0.72 15.79 -8.43
C THR A 667 -0.02 15.97 -7.10
N VAL A 668 -0.15 17.15 -6.52
CA VAL A 668 0.26 17.49 -5.16
C VAL A 668 -0.98 17.89 -4.40
N ALA A 669 -1.21 17.28 -3.25
CA ALA A 669 -2.35 17.56 -2.40
C ALA A 669 -1.90 17.72 -0.95
N ASP A 670 -2.56 18.64 -0.22
CA ASP A 670 -2.52 18.78 1.23
C ASP A 670 -3.98 18.74 1.72
N GLU A 671 -4.47 17.53 2.03
CA GLU A 671 -5.86 17.30 2.44
C GLU A 671 -5.96 16.19 3.52
N PRO A 672 -6.28 16.53 4.78
CA PRO A 672 -6.63 17.87 5.27
C PRO A 672 -5.40 18.75 5.39
N ASN A 673 -5.56 20.05 5.11
CA ASN A 673 -4.50 21.06 5.27
C ASN A 673 -3.98 21.07 6.72
N ASN A 674 -2.85 20.43 6.96
CA ASN A 674 -2.24 20.24 8.26
C ASN A 674 -0.69 20.22 8.22
N ASP A 675 -0.07 20.20 7.04
CA ASP A 675 1.35 20.05 6.82
C ASP A 675 1.93 21.17 5.93
N LEU A 676 3.23 21.09 5.61
CA LEU A 676 3.91 21.98 4.67
C LEU A 676 4.23 21.16 3.43
N THR A 677 3.35 21.25 2.44
CA THR A 677 3.40 20.40 1.25
C THR A 677 3.87 21.17 0.03
N GLU A 678 4.96 20.70 -0.59
CA GLU A 678 5.58 21.29 -1.78
C GLU A 678 6.02 20.24 -2.78
N GLY A 679 5.71 20.47 -4.05
CA GLY A 679 6.13 19.61 -5.16
C GLY A 679 6.84 20.38 -6.27
N LEU A 680 7.90 19.80 -6.82
CA LEU A 680 8.64 20.34 -7.95
C LEU A 680 8.90 19.27 -9.01
N LEU A 681 8.93 19.73 -10.28
CA LEU A 681 9.22 18.91 -11.47
C LEU A 681 10.20 19.63 -12.38
N ASP A 682 11.18 18.88 -12.91
CA ASP A 682 12.18 19.41 -13.83
C ASP A 682 12.71 18.35 -14.81
N ASP A 683 13.40 18.75 -15.85
CA ASP A 683 14.17 17.93 -16.79
C ASP A 683 13.44 16.68 -17.32
N LEU A 684 12.21 16.84 -17.82
CA LEU A 684 11.47 15.71 -18.39
C LEU A 684 12.06 15.30 -19.73
N ARG A 685 12.37 14.00 -19.87
CA ARG A 685 12.90 13.37 -21.09
C ARG A 685 12.10 12.14 -21.45
N LEU A 686 11.92 11.93 -22.73
CA LEU A 686 11.30 10.74 -23.26
C LEU A 686 12.27 10.08 -24.25
N TRP A 687 12.65 8.85 -23.94
CA TRP A 687 13.60 8.07 -24.72
C TRP A 687 12.92 6.90 -25.42
N THR A 688 13.47 6.49 -26.57
CA THR A 688 13.18 5.19 -27.19
C THR A 688 14.47 4.51 -27.58
N THR A 689 14.41 3.23 -27.91
CA THR A 689 15.52 2.54 -28.54
C THR A 689 15.27 2.37 -30.03
N SER A 690 16.22 2.76 -30.86
CA SER A 690 16.10 2.62 -32.30
C SER A 690 17.45 2.69 -32.98
N THR A 691 17.69 1.83 -33.96
CA THR A 691 18.85 1.96 -34.87
C THR A 691 18.61 3.01 -35.95
N LEU A 692 17.37 3.48 -36.10
CA LEU A 692 16.97 4.49 -37.07
C LEU A 692 16.80 5.85 -36.43
N PRO A 693 17.07 6.94 -37.18
CA PRO A 693 16.76 8.29 -36.71
C PRO A 693 15.28 8.43 -36.38
N THR A 694 14.97 9.07 -35.28
CA THR A 694 13.61 9.25 -34.80
C THR A 694 13.11 10.67 -35.01
N LEU A 695 11.79 10.80 -35.15
CA LEU A 695 11.08 12.06 -35.22
C LEU A 695 10.02 12.10 -34.13
N GLY A 696 10.34 12.77 -33.03
CA GLY A 696 9.41 13.00 -31.94
C GLY A 696 8.52 14.22 -32.19
N LEU A 697 7.28 14.17 -31.76
CA LEU A 697 6.34 15.30 -31.79
C LEU A 697 5.70 15.46 -30.42
N TRP A 698 5.85 16.67 -29.87
CA TRP A 698 5.27 17.04 -28.60
C TRP A 698 4.51 18.37 -28.73
N GLY A 699 3.30 18.44 -28.19
CA GLY A 699 2.47 19.62 -28.12
C GLY A 699 1.08 19.49 -28.75
N ALA A 700 0.36 20.59 -28.83
CA ALA A 700 -1.03 20.61 -29.27
C ALA A 700 -1.17 20.34 -30.78
N THR A 701 -2.23 19.62 -31.17
CA THR A 701 -2.54 19.35 -32.59
C THR A 701 -3.53 20.34 -33.18
N ALA A 702 -3.82 21.42 -32.48
CA ALA A 702 -4.80 22.42 -32.89
C ALA A 702 -4.24 23.40 -33.92
N LEU A 703 -5.13 23.94 -34.78
CA LEU A 703 -4.76 24.95 -35.76
C LEU A 703 -4.30 26.23 -35.07
N GLY A 704 -3.13 26.72 -35.45
CA GLY A 704 -2.53 27.94 -34.92
C GLY A 704 -1.65 27.72 -33.69
N GLU A 705 -1.62 26.53 -33.15
CA GLU A 705 -0.78 26.17 -32.01
C GLU A 705 0.64 25.82 -32.44
N ASP A 706 1.57 26.03 -31.54
CA ASP A 706 2.98 25.67 -31.73
C ASP A 706 3.21 24.23 -31.21
N GLN A 707 4.10 23.51 -31.91
CA GLN A 707 4.57 22.18 -31.53
C GLN A 707 6.09 22.19 -31.50
N ARG A 708 6.65 21.27 -30.70
CA ARG A 708 8.07 20.93 -30.78
C ARG A 708 8.26 19.65 -31.60
N MET A 709 9.20 19.65 -32.48
CA MET A 709 9.61 18.51 -33.27
C MET A 709 11.06 18.22 -32.94
N PHE A 710 11.31 16.99 -32.59
CA PHE A 710 12.64 16.52 -32.25
C PHE A 710 13.13 15.57 -33.34
N VAL A 711 14.31 15.87 -33.88
CA VAL A 711 15.02 14.99 -34.79
C VAL A 711 16.26 14.50 -34.10
N ASP A 712 16.31 13.19 -33.86
CA ASP A 712 17.48 12.52 -33.31
C ASP A 712 18.18 11.67 -34.35
N GLY A 713 19.50 11.78 -34.43
CA GLY A 713 20.35 11.08 -35.38
C GLY A 713 21.82 11.34 -35.10
N PRO A 714 22.75 10.69 -35.81
CA PRO A 714 24.18 10.89 -35.62
C PRO A 714 24.59 12.37 -35.67
N PRO A 715 25.47 12.85 -34.78
CA PRO A 715 25.92 14.24 -34.73
C PRO A 715 26.52 14.71 -36.04
N GLY A 716 26.13 15.90 -36.47
CA GLY A 716 26.65 16.53 -37.68
C GLY A 716 26.14 15.98 -39.01
N VAL A 717 25.16 15.07 -38.99
CA VAL A 717 24.56 14.49 -40.18
C VAL A 717 23.44 15.41 -40.71
N SER A 718 23.36 15.56 -42.03
CA SER A 718 22.31 16.34 -42.67
C SER A 718 20.99 15.59 -42.65
N TYR A 719 19.89 16.26 -42.32
CA TYR A 719 18.56 15.69 -42.29
C TYR A 719 17.59 16.43 -43.25
N ARG A 720 16.54 15.73 -43.64
CA ARG A 720 15.43 16.27 -44.40
C ARG A 720 14.12 15.74 -43.84
N ILE A 721 13.26 16.64 -43.39
CA ILE A 721 11.93 16.29 -42.92
C ILE A 721 10.97 16.43 -44.10
N GLN A 722 10.27 15.36 -44.43
CA GLN A 722 9.28 15.31 -45.49
C GLN A 722 7.89 15.08 -44.94
N TRP A 723 6.87 15.57 -45.60
CA TRP A 723 5.48 15.37 -45.19
C TRP A 723 4.57 15.11 -46.40
N SER A 724 3.46 14.46 -46.13
CA SER A 724 2.39 14.17 -47.09
C SER A 724 1.06 13.99 -46.36
N PHE A 725 -0.05 14.13 -47.07
CA PHE A 725 -1.38 13.75 -46.57
C PHE A 725 -1.68 12.26 -46.73
N THR A 726 -0.79 11.49 -47.30
CA THR A 726 -0.95 10.05 -47.54
C THR A 726 0.29 9.28 -47.12
N SER A 727 0.08 8.14 -46.46
CA SER A 727 1.12 7.17 -46.13
C SER A 727 0.87 5.86 -46.87
N GLY A 728 1.86 4.98 -46.91
CA GLY A 728 1.79 3.69 -47.58
C GLY A 728 2.60 2.62 -46.81
N SER A 729 2.67 1.41 -47.32
CA SER A 729 3.35 0.26 -46.74
C SER A 729 4.89 0.32 -46.75
N GLY A 730 5.46 1.48 -47.00
CA GLY A 730 6.89 1.71 -47.10
C GLY A 730 7.52 1.23 -48.41
N GLN A 731 8.27 2.11 -49.06
CA GLN A 731 9.02 1.86 -50.27
C GLN A 731 10.52 1.94 -50.00
N THR A 732 11.29 0.96 -50.45
CA THR A 732 12.75 1.03 -50.43
C THR A 732 13.23 2.01 -51.50
N ILE A 733 14.03 3.00 -51.12
CA ILE A 733 14.68 3.92 -52.04
C ILE A 733 16.13 3.47 -52.23
N PRO A 734 16.63 3.27 -53.49
CA PRO A 734 18.03 2.93 -53.70
C PRO A 734 18.96 3.98 -53.07
N GLY A 735 19.91 3.56 -52.27
CA GLY A 735 20.89 4.43 -51.61
C GLY A 735 20.41 5.12 -50.33
N VAL A 736 19.27 4.72 -49.79
CA VAL A 736 18.75 5.16 -48.48
C VAL A 736 18.56 3.92 -47.60
N ASP A 737 19.17 3.90 -46.46
CA ASP A 737 18.85 2.89 -45.43
C ASP A 737 17.50 3.21 -44.81
N GLY A 738 16.58 2.25 -44.84
CA GLY A 738 15.21 2.44 -44.39
C GLY A 738 14.15 2.47 -45.49
N ARG A 739 12.92 2.84 -45.13
CA ARG A 739 11.77 2.86 -46.03
C ARG A 739 11.09 4.22 -46.02
N LEU A 740 10.71 4.70 -47.18
CA LEU A 740 9.86 5.88 -47.33
C LEU A 740 8.40 5.44 -47.20
N TYR A 741 7.74 5.85 -46.13
CA TYR A 741 6.33 5.56 -45.87
C TYR A 741 5.37 6.62 -46.39
N LEU A 742 5.88 7.77 -46.86
CA LEU A 742 5.07 8.81 -47.44
C LEU A 742 4.76 8.49 -48.91
N THR A 743 3.52 8.75 -49.32
CA THR A 743 3.06 8.56 -50.73
C THR A 743 2.35 9.81 -51.23
N GLY A 744 2.08 9.89 -52.51
CA GLY A 744 1.41 11.04 -53.17
C GLY A 744 2.31 12.25 -53.30
N ASN A 745 1.78 13.46 -53.01
CA ASN A 745 2.52 14.72 -53.11
C ASN A 745 3.41 14.94 -51.90
N ILE A 746 4.59 14.35 -51.88
CA ILE A 746 5.59 14.52 -50.84
C ILE A 746 6.24 15.89 -50.94
N ARG A 747 6.30 16.61 -49.81
CA ARG A 747 6.94 17.93 -49.73
C ARG A 747 7.99 17.93 -48.64
N THR A 748 9.08 18.69 -48.85
CA THR A 748 10.08 18.92 -47.83
C THR A 748 9.59 20.04 -46.93
N LEU A 749 9.51 19.77 -45.63
CA LEU A 749 9.18 20.73 -44.60
C LEU A 749 10.43 21.51 -44.18
N ARG A 750 11.51 20.80 -43.90
CA ARG A 750 12.74 21.37 -43.42
C ARG A 750 13.97 20.54 -43.81
N THR A 751 15.11 21.20 -43.93
CA THR A 751 16.41 20.55 -44.02
C THR A 751 17.36 21.21 -43.06
N GLY A 752 18.27 20.47 -42.49
CA GLY A 752 19.28 20.99 -41.57
C GLY A 752 20.40 19.98 -41.36
N THR A 753 21.17 20.20 -40.31
CA THR A 753 22.22 19.27 -39.87
C THR A 753 21.99 19.03 -38.39
N SER A 754 22.08 17.79 -37.92
CA SER A 754 21.91 17.45 -36.52
C SER A 754 22.91 18.18 -35.65
N ALA A 755 22.51 18.57 -34.45
CA ALA A 755 23.37 19.26 -33.47
C ALA A 755 24.53 18.36 -33.05
N GLY A 756 25.54 18.94 -32.40
CA GLY A 756 26.69 18.20 -31.88
C GLY A 756 26.35 17.15 -30.80
N THR A 757 25.14 17.24 -30.23
CA THR A 757 24.54 16.27 -29.29
C THR A 757 23.79 15.14 -29.99
N GLY A 758 23.65 15.17 -31.33
CA GLY A 758 22.80 14.23 -32.09
C GLY A 758 21.36 14.69 -32.21
N MET A 759 20.80 15.36 -31.22
CA MET A 759 19.40 15.81 -31.22
C MET A 759 19.27 17.26 -31.72
N THR A 760 18.24 17.54 -32.51
CA THR A 760 17.88 18.90 -32.96
C THR A 760 16.40 19.14 -32.69
N GLU A 761 16.10 20.15 -31.89
CA GLU A 761 14.75 20.66 -31.66
C GLU A 761 14.37 21.69 -32.71
N LEU A 762 13.16 21.60 -33.22
CA LEU A 762 12.63 22.47 -34.25
C LEU A 762 11.20 22.92 -33.92
N PRO A 763 10.91 24.21 -33.86
CA PRO A 763 9.54 24.69 -33.70
C PRO A 763 8.73 24.38 -34.97
N LEU A 764 7.54 23.84 -34.80
CA LEU A 764 6.57 23.59 -35.85
C LEU A 764 5.25 24.27 -35.49
N ARG A 765 4.82 25.23 -36.29
CA ARG A 765 3.52 25.85 -36.15
C ARG A 765 2.53 25.29 -37.16
N ILE A 766 1.41 24.75 -36.72
CA ILE A 766 0.33 24.37 -37.62
C ILE A 766 -0.40 25.63 -38.07
N PRO A 767 -0.43 25.93 -39.38
CA PRO A 767 -1.07 27.16 -39.88
C PRO A 767 -2.53 27.20 -39.41
N PRO A 768 -3.05 28.38 -39.03
CA PRO A 768 -4.44 28.55 -38.60
C PRO A 768 -5.40 28.57 -39.83
N ASN A 769 -5.31 27.57 -40.65
CA ASN A 769 -6.12 27.41 -41.85
C ASN A 769 -7.22 26.38 -41.66
N PRO A 770 -8.51 26.75 -41.57
CA PRO A 770 -9.61 25.84 -41.37
C PRO A 770 -9.69 24.66 -42.38
N ALA A 771 -9.11 24.82 -43.58
CA ALA A 771 -9.04 23.76 -44.60
C ALA A 771 -8.13 22.57 -44.16
N LEU A 772 -7.31 22.74 -43.12
CA LEU A 772 -6.47 21.68 -42.57
C LEU A 772 -7.18 20.91 -41.46
N GLN A 773 -8.32 21.39 -40.99
CA GLN A 773 -9.07 20.74 -39.90
C GLN A 773 -9.56 19.35 -40.30
N GLY A 774 -9.23 18.33 -39.52
CA GLY A 774 -9.58 16.94 -39.80
C GLY A 774 -8.71 16.24 -40.85
N LEU A 775 -7.62 16.88 -41.33
CA LEU A 775 -6.64 16.24 -42.17
C LEU A 775 -5.50 15.64 -41.36
N THR A 776 -5.11 14.42 -41.69
CA THR A 776 -3.91 13.79 -41.13
C THR A 776 -2.69 14.18 -41.95
N ILE A 777 -1.65 14.66 -41.28
CA ILE A 777 -0.35 14.99 -41.87
C ILE A 777 0.63 13.91 -41.44
N HIS A 778 1.18 13.19 -42.40
CA HIS A 778 2.24 12.20 -42.17
C HIS A 778 3.59 12.88 -42.37
N MET A 779 4.52 12.67 -41.47
CA MET A 779 5.88 13.19 -41.52
C MET A 779 6.91 12.09 -41.43
N GLN A 780 8.06 12.28 -42.00
CA GLN A 780 9.20 11.38 -41.95
C GLN A 780 10.50 12.16 -42.01
N VAL A 781 11.46 11.79 -41.21
CA VAL A 781 12.82 12.29 -41.29
C VAL A 781 13.67 11.37 -42.18
N LEU A 782 14.52 11.94 -43.00
CA LEU A 782 15.54 11.26 -43.77
C LEU A 782 16.89 11.89 -43.42
N LEU A 783 17.86 11.05 -43.06
CA LEU A 783 19.24 11.47 -42.84
C LEU A 783 20.04 11.28 -44.12
N ASP A 784 21.00 12.17 -44.33
CA ASP A 784 21.92 12.16 -45.48
C ASP A 784 23.33 11.88 -44.90
N GLU A 785 23.68 10.62 -44.79
CA GLU A 785 25.01 10.23 -44.35
C GLU A 785 26.05 10.47 -45.44
N ALA A 786 27.21 11.00 -45.06
CA ALA A 786 28.27 11.36 -45.97
C ALA A 786 28.80 10.13 -46.73
N GLY A 787 28.34 9.92 -47.94
CA GLY A 787 28.70 8.76 -48.78
C GLY A 787 27.54 8.06 -49.46
N SER A 788 26.31 8.19 -48.99
CA SER A 788 25.12 7.76 -49.71
C SER A 788 24.65 8.90 -50.61
N GLN A 789 24.70 8.73 -51.91
CA GLN A 789 24.08 9.68 -52.85
C GLN A 789 22.56 9.57 -52.64
N ALA A 790 21.94 10.65 -52.21
CA ALA A 790 20.51 10.84 -52.14
C ALA A 790 19.79 10.63 -53.45
#